data_15d3144ec1d99eaa9a131c3f00ecaa0c
#
_entry.id   15d3144ec1d99eaa9a131c3f00ecaa0c
#
_cell.length_a   1.000
_cell.length_b   1.000
_cell.length_c   1.000
_cell.angle_alpha   90.00
_cell.angle_beta   90.00
_cell.angle_gamma   90.00
#
_symmetry.space_group_name_H-M   'P 1'
#
loop_
_entity.id
_entity.type
_entity.pdbx_description
1 polymer ?
#
loop_
_entity_poly.entity_id
_entity_poly.type
_entity_poly.pdbx_seq_one_letter_code
_entity_poly.pdbx_strand_id
1 'polypeptide(L)'
;MGYKLVIAEKPMLGRDIARAMCGRKVSETTPLPISGNGYTVVACAGHLLELVEPEHVDRKWGEPWSIDALPILIPDWPKQPAKGKDDLVERIDGLLRDADCVIHAGDPDDEGQLIVDELLDYLGYKGEVLRVYVNDNIEKNIRKAFEHLVPNGECRNAGRAAYARQMADACFGMNETRLATKRLGGRFTVGRVQTPTLGLVVNRDEEIEHHVSRKYYELTATGGCTDAQEPVTFRFKPGKELLDGETRLFDREPLDALKGRLDGTDTGFSTVLSEKVENPPLPYNLTVLLSDMSRRYGFTAAKTQQITQDLRDKYKAITYNRSDSQYLKEEHHAQAPTVLAQAMRNLSVSWELDYTIHSKAFNEKNVTAHHGIIPQEADAPVSKMTKDEAKVYTAIVERYAMQFLPPARYDVSTSTFTMEEGSFTAVCKRLKDAGFKATFGHAGEDSEEDTPTGNPWLDEGGHTLTGISCTVTEKETTPPKPYTEGTLIADMASIAKYVKDPETKAILKRKDDGKKGEHGGIGTTATRAEIIEKLKQRGFLDETGSKVRSTEKARAFYHLLPEEIRGADVTARWWLIQQDIADGRANVNSLQDNVVNVFRQHMDTAYQGAHIASGSHPVVGKCPMCGQDVVKNGSIYACSSNKNGKQEDGTWKQISGCGFKLFGFCGKKLSEKQASALLSGKQVPLKGCKSKAGKTFDCKIRLKKDGDLEPTFDGKPKGKYNRARR
;
A
#
# COMPACT_ATOMS: atom_id res chain seq x y z
N MET A 1 8.78 42.94 21.06
CA MET A 1 9.09 42.82 19.63
C MET A 1 8.34 41.58 19.13
N GLY A 2 7.49 41.77 18.14
CA GLY A 2 6.77 40.70 17.52
C GLY A 2 7.73 39.75 16.77
N TYR A 3 7.24 38.61 16.36
CA TYR A 3 7.99 37.59 15.61
C TYR A 3 7.11 36.99 14.51
N LYS A 4 7.76 36.41 13.49
CA LYS A 4 7.06 35.61 12.48
C LYS A 4 6.85 34.21 13.03
N LEU A 5 5.59 33.76 13.18
CA LEU A 5 5.26 32.42 13.65
C LEU A 5 5.23 31.47 12.46
N VAL A 6 6.13 30.50 12.44
CA VAL A 6 6.14 29.44 11.43
C VAL A 6 5.40 28.22 11.98
N ILE A 7 4.35 27.80 11.30
CA ILE A 7 3.58 26.61 11.65
C ILE A 7 3.87 25.53 10.63
N ALA A 8 4.66 24.52 11.02
CA ALA A 8 4.98 23.37 10.19
C ALA A 8 3.96 22.23 10.38
N GLU A 9 3.80 21.37 9.38
CA GLU A 9 2.91 20.23 9.47
C GLU A 9 3.40 19.17 10.47
N LYS A 10 4.72 18.91 10.48
CA LYS A 10 5.34 17.83 11.27
C LYS A 10 6.48 18.34 12.13
N PRO A 11 6.71 17.77 13.33
CA PRO A 11 7.78 18.21 14.22
C PRO A 11 9.18 18.12 13.60
N MET A 12 9.42 17.18 12.68
CA MET A 12 10.70 17.06 11.99
C MET A 12 10.93 18.25 11.07
N LEU A 13 9.97 18.55 10.19
CA LEU A 13 10.02 19.72 9.33
C LEU A 13 10.17 21.02 10.14
N GLY A 14 9.44 21.16 11.25
CA GLY A 14 9.57 22.29 12.15
C GLY A 14 10.99 22.47 12.71
N ARG A 15 11.65 21.36 13.09
CA ARG A 15 13.05 21.42 13.56
C ARG A 15 14.03 21.76 12.43
N ASP A 16 13.81 21.27 11.23
CA ASP A 16 14.67 21.58 10.07
C ASP A 16 14.53 23.07 9.69
N ILE A 17 13.31 23.59 9.69
CA ILE A 17 13.06 25.04 9.51
C ILE A 17 13.70 25.85 10.64
N ALA A 18 13.57 25.44 11.90
CA ALA A 18 14.19 26.13 13.01
C ALA A 18 15.73 26.13 12.93
N ARG A 19 16.32 25.04 12.48
CA ARG A 19 17.77 24.95 12.22
C ARG A 19 18.20 25.93 11.14
N ALA A 20 17.44 26.03 10.06
CA ALA A 20 17.75 26.91 8.94
C ALA A 20 17.53 28.39 9.30
N MET A 21 16.45 28.74 10.05
CA MET A 21 15.99 30.12 10.20
C MET A 21 16.30 30.76 11.56
N CYS A 22 16.33 29.97 12.65
CA CYS A 22 16.47 30.54 14.00
C CYS A 22 17.92 30.76 14.46
N GLY A 23 18.92 30.35 13.66
CA GLY A 23 20.35 30.54 13.99
C GLY A 23 20.79 29.79 15.25
N ARG A 24 20.13 28.67 15.60
CA ARG A 24 20.42 27.84 16.79
C ARG A 24 20.80 26.43 16.38
N LYS A 25 21.61 25.78 17.21
CA LYS A 25 21.81 24.33 17.08
C LYS A 25 20.53 23.61 17.50
N VAL A 26 19.92 22.91 16.56
CA VAL A 26 18.69 22.14 16.74
C VAL A 26 18.97 20.67 16.48
N SER A 27 18.76 19.84 17.46
CA SER A 27 18.82 18.38 17.34
C SER A 27 17.46 17.81 16.97
N GLU A 28 17.40 16.54 16.57
CA GLU A 28 16.16 15.86 16.26
C GLU A 28 15.20 15.69 17.45
N THR A 29 15.72 15.82 18.67
CA THR A 29 14.93 15.74 19.91
C THR A 29 14.66 17.09 20.54
N THR A 30 15.13 18.21 19.95
CA THR A 30 14.90 19.56 20.49
C THR A 30 13.39 19.83 20.53
N PRO A 31 12.82 20.20 21.71
CA PRO A 31 11.38 20.49 21.79
C PRO A 31 11.01 21.74 20.98
N LEU A 32 9.82 21.71 20.38
CA LEU A 32 9.19 22.89 19.81
C LEU A 32 8.25 23.56 20.84
N PRO A 33 8.07 24.89 20.82
CA PRO A 33 8.57 25.85 19.82
C PRO A 33 10.05 26.23 20.00
N ILE A 34 10.68 26.64 18.89
CA ILE A 34 12.06 27.15 18.87
C ILE A 34 12.06 28.57 18.31
N SER A 35 12.65 29.51 19.03
CA SER A 35 12.70 30.93 18.65
C SER A 35 14.15 31.37 18.37
N GLY A 36 14.31 32.30 17.39
CA GLY A 36 15.57 32.95 17.04
C GLY A 36 15.45 33.74 15.75
N ASN A 37 16.30 34.75 15.56
CA ASN A 37 16.38 35.59 14.37
C ASN A 37 15.01 36.18 13.93
N GLY A 38 14.11 36.51 14.87
CA GLY A 38 12.80 37.07 14.56
C GLY A 38 11.75 36.00 14.12
N TYR A 39 12.08 34.71 14.22
CA TYR A 39 11.16 33.60 13.97
C TYR A 39 10.86 32.82 15.24
N THR A 40 9.65 32.31 15.33
CA THR A 40 9.26 31.27 16.28
C THR A 40 8.65 30.12 15.49
N VAL A 41 9.20 28.92 15.62
CA VAL A 41 8.78 27.74 14.84
C VAL A 41 8.06 26.76 15.75
N VAL A 42 6.86 26.37 15.37
CA VAL A 42 6.04 25.33 16.00
C VAL A 42 5.57 24.33 14.94
N ALA A 43 5.07 23.17 15.35
CA ALA A 43 4.55 22.18 14.41
C ALA A 43 3.25 21.54 14.90
N CYS A 44 2.38 21.19 13.95
CA CYS A 44 1.10 20.54 14.20
C CYS A 44 1.22 19.08 14.65
N ALA A 45 2.13 18.28 14.10
CA ALA A 45 2.17 16.81 14.23
C ALA A 45 1.01 16.09 13.49
N GLY A 46 0.73 16.53 12.26
CA GLY A 46 -0.42 16.14 11.45
C GLY A 46 -1.68 16.90 11.86
N HIS A 47 -2.86 16.38 11.51
CA HIS A 47 -4.12 17.01 11.92
C HIS A 47 -4.22 17.12 13.45
N LEU A 48 -4.45 18.34 13.92
CA LEU A 48 -4.77 18.64 15.31
C LEU A 48 -6.26 18.63 15.58
N LEU A 49 -7.06 18.75 14.53
CA LEU A 49 -8.51 18.79 14.57
C LEU A 49 -9.11 17.52 13.92
N GLU A 50 -10.27 17.15 14.39
CA GLU A 50 -11.12 16.11 13.81
C GLU A 50 -12.55 16.64 13.62
N LEU A 51 -13.31 16.03 12.70
CA LEU A 51 -14.71 16.36 12.52
C LEU A 51 -15.49 15.99 13.77
N VAL A 52 -16.38 16.87 14.23
CA VAL A 52 -17.27 16.61 15.37
C VAL A 52 -18.16 15.42 15.04
N GLU A 53 -18.31 14.47 15.98
CA GLU A 53 -19.19 13.32 15.80
C GLU A 53 -20.62 13.76 15.50
N PRO A 54 -21.35 13.12 14.57
CA PRO A 54 -22.68 13.55 14.15
C PRO A 54 -23.68 13.74 15.28
N GLU A 55 -23.63 12.88 16.30
CA GLU A 55 -24.50 12.95 17.49
C GLU A 55 -24.30 14.19 18.35
N HIS A 56 -23.15 14.83 18.26
CA HIS A 56 -22.87 16.11 18.92
C HIS A 56 -23.41 17.30 18.12
N VAL A 57 -23.65 17.10 16.81
CA VAL A 57 -24.30 18.09 15.96
C VAL A 57 -25.82 17.98 16.05
N ASP A 58 -26.35 16.75 15.90
CA ASP A 58 -27.77 16.45 16.06
C ASP A 58 -27.94 15.05 16.70
N ARG A 59 -28.59 15.02 17.86
CA ARG A 59 -28.82 13.81 18.68
C ARG A 59 -29.53 12.69 17.92
N LYS A 60 -30.31 12.99 16.85
CA LYS A 60 -30.98 11.96 16.04
C LYS A 60 -29.99 10.98 15.39
N TRP A 61 -28.73 11.37 15.20
CA TRP A 61 -27.68 10.54 14.64
C TRP A 61 -26.91 9.70 15.69
N GLY A 62 -27.29 9.80 16.98
CA GLY A 62 -26.69 9.00 18.04
C GLY A 62 -27.13 7.54 18.07
N GLU A 63 -26.49 6.75 18.93
CA GLU A 63 -26.90 5.35 19.18
C GLU A 63 -28.17 5.27 20.06
N PRO A 64 -29.09 4.34 19.79
CA PRO A 64 -29.06 3.34 18.72
C PRO A 64 -29.40 3.95 17.37
N TRP A 65 -28.56 3.70 16.35
CA TRP A 65 -28.76 4.25 15.01
C TRP A 65 -30.12 3.87 14.43
N SER A 66 -30.81 4.84 13.80
CA SER A 66 -32.06 4.64 13.02
C SER A 66 -31.76 4.87 11.53
N ILE A 67 -32.45 4.08 10.68
CA ILE A 67 -32.43 4.32 9.21
C ILE A 67 -33.18 5.62 8.91
N ASP A 68 -34.25 5.93 9.65
CA ASP A 68 -35.05 7.15 9.44
C ASP A 68 -34.27 8.44 9.72
N ALA A 69 -33.12 8.35 10.43
CA ALA A 69 -32.26 9.48 10.69
C ALA A 69 -31.24 9.72 9.55
N LEU A 70 -31.18 8.83 8.55
CA LEU A 70 -30.30 8.98 7.38
C LEU A 70 -30.99 9.82 6.28
N PRO A 71 -30.26 10.55 5.46
CA PRO A 71 -28.80 10.66 5.46
C PRO A 71 -28.26 11.62 6.52
N ILE A 72 -27.02 11.36 6.96
CA ILE A 72 -26.20 12.32 7.68
C ILE A 72 -25.66 13.31 6.63
N LEU A 73 -26.01 14.58 6.78
CA LEU A 73 -25.53 15.70 5.97
C LEU A 73 -25.27 16.86 6.89
N ILE A 74 -24.03 17.25 7.04
CA ILE A 74 -23.59 18.34 7.91
C ILE A 74 -22.79 19.34 7.06
N PRO A 75 -23.43 20.40 6.54
CA PRO A 75 -22.73 21.45 5.81
C PRO A 75 -21.68 22.12 6.70
N ASP A 76 -20.55 22.50 6.08
CA ASP A 76 -19.44 23.14 6.79
C ASP A 76 -19.12 22.44 8.13
N TRP A 77 -18.92 21.16 8.06
CA TRP A 77 -18.84 20.23 9.21
C TRP A 77 -17.89 20.76 10.29
N PRO A 78 -18.37 21.03 11.51
CA PRO A 78 -17.57 21.64 12.55
C PRO A 78 -16.42 20.69 12.97
N LYS A 79 -15.35 21.29 13.45
CA LYS A 79 -14.15 20.59 13.94
C LYS A 79 -13.95 20.85 15.42
N GLN A 80 -13.27 19.90 16.05
CA GLN A 80 -12.82 19.98 17.44
C GLN A 80 -11.39 19.48 17.55
N PRO A 81 -10.64 19.81 18.62
CA PRO A 81 -9.34 19.20 18.87
C PRO A 81 -9.44 17.67 18.90
N ALA A 82 -8.55 17.01 18.17
CA ALA A 82 -8.44 15.55 18.23
C ALA A 82 -7.97 15.10 19.60
N LYS A 83 -8.37 13.93 20.02
CA LYS A 83 -8.09 13.39 21.36
C LYS A 83 -6.62 13.54 21.77
N GLY A 84 -6.36 14.30 22.84
CA GLY A 84 -5.04 14.55 23.39
C GLY A 84 -4.21 15.58 22.61
N LYS A 85 -4.85 16.42 21.78
CA LYS A 85 -4.22 17.51 21.05
C LYS A 85 -4.55 18.90 21.63
N ASP A 86 -5.43 18.97 22.59
CA ASP A 86 -5.90 20.22 23.21
C ASP A 86 -4.74 21.12 23.66
N ASP A 87 -3.77 20.59 24.43
CA ASP A 87 -2.60 21.33 24.92
C ASP A 87 -1.76 21.95 23.80
N LEU A 88 -1.66 21.25 22.65
CA LEU A 88 -0.90 21.76 21.51
C LEU A 88 -1.67 22.84 20.76
N VAL A 89 -2.97 22.69 20.62
CA VAL A 89 -3.87 23.71 20.03
C VAL A 89 -3.82 24.98 20.89
N GLU A 90 -3.99 24.89 22.21
CA GLU A 90 -3.89 26.03 23.15
C GLU A 90 -2.52 26.71 23.11
N ARG A 91 -1.44 25.91 23.00
CA ARG A 91 -0.08 26.47 22.88
C ARG A 91 0.08 27.28 21.60
N ILE A 92 -0.44 26.79 20.46
CA ILE A 92 -0.37 27.53 19.19
C ILE A 92 -1.22 28.79 19.26
N ASP A 93 -2.42 28.75 19.87
CA ASP A 93 -3.26 29.92 20.09
C ASP A 93 -2.50 31.02 20.90
N GLY A 94 -1.82 30.61 21.97
CA GLY A 94 -0.98 31.51 22.73
C GLY A 94 0.13 32.18 21.90
N LEU A 95 0.77 31.43 20.99
CA LEU A 95 1.83 31.95 20.12
C LEU A 95 1.26 32.87 19.02
N LEU A 96 0.05 32.64 18.55
CA LEU A 96 -0.60 33.49 17.52
C LEU A 96 -0.88 34.90 18.01
N ARG A 97 -1.13 35.11 19.32
CA ARG A 97 -1.47 36.41 19.90
C ARG A 97 -0.34 37.44 19.81
N ASP A 98 0.91 36.96 19.87
CA ASP A 98 2.10 37.81 19.88
C ASP A 98 2.83 37.80 18.51
N ALA A 99 2.30 37.11 17.52
CA ALA A 99 2.91 37.01 16.20
C ALA A 99 2.54 38.19 15.31
N ASP A 100 3.54 38.79 14.64
CA ASP A 100 3.32 39.85 13.64
C ASP A 100 2.64 39.26 12.38
N CYS A 101 3.02 38.05 11.96
CA CYS A 101 2.40 37.31 10.87
C CYS A 101 2.64 35.81 11.05
N VAL A 102 1.87 35.00 10.35
CA VAL A 102 2.04 33.54 10.28
C VAL A 102 2.69 33.13 8.97
N ILE A 103 3.68 32.26 9.04
CA ILE A 103 4.22 31.57 7.87
C ILE A 103 3.71 30.13 7.92
N HIS A 104 2.82 29.81 7.00
CA HIS A 104 2.24 28.50 6.81
C HIS A 104 3.26 27.58 6.10
N ALA A 105 3.78 26.58 6.81
CA ALA A 105 4.79 25.64 6.33
C ALA A 105 4.27 24.20 6.38
N GLY A 106 3.06 23.95 5.89
CA GLY A 106 2.55 22.61 5.59
C GLY A 106 3.31 21.96 4.43
N ASP A 107 3.19 20.65 4.26
CA ASP A 107 3.75 19.97 3.10
C ASP A 107 3.18 20.58 1.78
N PRO A 108 3.88 20.47 0.65
CA PRO A 108 3.46 21.11 -0.60
C PRO A 108 2.38 20.31 -1.35
N ASP A 109 1.32 19.93 -0.63
CA ASP A 109 0.14 19.24 -1.14
C ASP A 109 -1.16 19.80 -0.51
N ASP A 110 -2.29 19.29 -0.99
CA ASP A 110 -3.63 19.73 -0.55
C ASP A 110 -3.86 19.45 0.94
N GLU A 111 -3.34 18.35 1.45
CA GLU A 111 -3.49 17.95 2.85
C GLU A 111 -2.64 18.83 3.77
N GLY A 112 -1.37 19.10 3.37
CA GLY A 112 -0.49 20.00 4.11
C GLY A 112 -1.04 21.42 4.14
N GLN A 113 -1.73 21.88 3.07
CA GLN A 113 -2.44 23.14 3.06
C GLN A 113 -3.62 23.12 4.05
N LEU A 114 -4.41 22.05 4.08
CA LEU A 114 -5.55 21.92 4.99
C LEU A 114 -5.11 21.93 6.46
N ILE A 115 -4.09 21.17 6.83
CA ILE A 115 -3.70 20.95 8.24
C ILE A 115 -3.44 22.28 8.98
N VAL A 116 -2.81 23.25 8.33
CA VAL A 116 -2.53 24.55 8.96
C VAL A 116 -3.69 25.51 8.79
N ASP A 117 -4.34 25.52 7.62
CA ASP A 117 -5.51 26.39 7.38
C ASP A 117 -6.66 26.08 8.34
N GLU A 118 -6.99 24.78 8.55
CA GLU A 118 -8.08 24.39 9.47
C GLU A 118 -7.81 24.81 10.91
N LEU A 119 -6.54 24.78 11.33
CA LEU A 119 -6.14 25.23 12.66
C LEU A 119 -6.30 26.74 12.81
N LEU A 120 -5.84 27.51 11.82
CA LEU A 120 -5.98 28.98 11.82
C LEU A 120 -7.44 29.41 11.77
N ASP A 121 -8.28 28.73 10.99
CA ASP A 121 -9.71 28.98 10.91
C ASP A 121 -10.41 28.63 12.23
N TYR A 122 -10.09 27.50 12.86
CA TYR A 122 -10.60 27.08 14.16
C TYR A 122 -10.27 28.07 15.27
N LEU A 123 -9.03 28.59 15.27
CA LEU A 123 -8.57 29.58 16.24
C LEU A 123 -9.03 31.01 15.89
N GLY A 124 -9.72 31.20 14.77
CA GLY A 124 -10.26 32.50 14.34
C GLY A 124 -9.18 33.52 13.98
N TYR A 125 -7.99 33.11 13.59
CA TYR A 125 -6.88 34.00 13.25
C TYR A 125 -7.23 34.85 12.03
N LYS A 126 -7.02 36.18 12.12
CA LYS A 126 -7.34 37.17 11.07
C LYS A 126 -6.12 37.96 10.61
N GLY A 127 -4.96 37.70 11.16
CA GLY A 127 -3.72 38.36 10.77
C GLY A 127 -3.20 37.88 9.39
N GLU A 128 -2.08 38.47 8.99
CA GLU A 128 -1.42 38.11 7.74
C GLU A 128 -0.90 36.67 7.80
N VAL A 129 -1.17 35.87 6.72
CA VAL A 129 -0.66 34.52 6.53
C VAL A 129 0.05 34.44 5.20
N LEU A 130 1.33 34.07 5.24
CA LEU A 130 2.16 33.79 4.08
C LEU A 130 2.42 32.29 3.98
N ARG A 131 2.52 31.77 2.76
CA ARG A 131 2.79 30.36 2.47
C ARG A 131 4.23 30.17 2.03
N VAL A 132 4.92 29.17 2.59
CA VAL A 132 6.21 28.68 2.12
C VAL A 132 6.09 27.25 1.62
N TYR A 133 6.68 26.93 0.47
CA TYR A 133 6.77 25.57 -0.07
C TYR A 133 8.16 25.00 0.18
N VAL A 134 8.26 24.13 1.19
CA VAL A 134 9.50 23.44 1.53
C VAL A 134 9.49 22.06 0.87
N ASN A 135 10.15 21.95 -0.27
CA ASN A 135 10.20 20.72 -1.05
C ASN A 135 11.30 19.74 -0.59
N ASP A 136 12.27 20.23 0.17
CA ASP A 136 13.29 19.39 0.81
C ASP A 136 13.77 20.02 2.13
N ASN A 137 14.39 19.19 2.97
CA ASN A 137 14.77 19.57 4.33
C ASN A 137 16.24 20.03 4.48
N ILE A 138 16.90 20.37 3.37
CA ILE A 138 18.27 20.90 3.41
C ILE A 138 18.23 22.37 3.78
N GLU A 139 19.00 22.77 4.79
CA GLU A 139 19.00 24.14 5.33
C GLU A 139 19.14 25.22 4.25
N LYS A 140 20.03 25.05 3.27
CA LYS A 140 20.24 25.97 2.16
C LYS A 140 18.96 26.15 1.34
N ASN A 141 18.25 25.07 1.06
CA ASN A 141 17.04 25.06 0.24
C ASN A 141 15.85 25.59 1.02
N ILE A 142 15.76 25.31 2.32
CA ILE A 142 14.78 25.93 3.21
C ILE A 142 14.95 27.47 3.21
N ARG A 143 16.18 27.97 3.39
CA ARG A 143 16.45 29.42 3.34
C ARG A 143 16.01 30.04 2.02
N LYS A 144 16.35 29.39 0.89
CA LYS A 144 15.90 29.81 -0.43
C LYS A 144 14.37 29.81 -0.58
N ALA A 145 13.67 28.82 -0.01
CA ALA A 145 12.21 28.78 -0.03
C ALA A 145 11.60 29.98 0.74
N PHE A 146 12.21 30.39 1.85
CA PHE A 146 11.78 31.54 2.63
C PHE A 146 12.03 32.91 1.95
N GLU A 147 12.79 32.96 0.87
CA GLU A 147 12.93 34.14 0.00
C GLU A 147 11.74 34.30 -0.96
N HIS A 148 10.89 33.25 -1.10
CA HIS A 148 9.78 33.18 -2.05
C HIS A 148 8.45 32.85 -1.36
N LEU A 149 8.08 33.66 -0.37
CA LEU A 149 6.79 33.55 0.30
C LEU A 149 5.68 34.08 -0.61
N VAL A 150 4.52 33.41 -0.61
CA VAL A 150 3.33 33.83 -1.35
C VAL A 150 2.16 34.08 -0.39
N PRO A 151 1.19 34.94 -0.71
CA PRO A 151 0.00 35.13 0.10
C PRO A 151 -0.77 33.81 0.25
N ASN A 152 -1.09 33.37 1.47
CA ASN A 152 -1.80 32.11 1.70
C ASN A 152 -3.19 32.10 1.06
N GLY A 153 -3.81 33.28 0.87
CA GLY A 153 -5.11 33.40 0.21
C GLY A 153 -5.15 32.77 -1.19
N GLU A 154 -4.03 32.81 -1.93
CA GLU A 154 -3.90 32.20 -3.28
C GLU A 154 -3.85 30.67 -3.24
N CYS A 155 -3.52 30.07 -2.07
CA CYS A 155 -3.33 28.65 -1.90
C CYS A 155 -4.53 27.95 -1.21
N ARG A 156 -5.45 28.70 -0.61
CA ARG A 156 -6.53 28.17 0.23
C ARG A 156 -7.47 27.19 -0.48
N ASN A 157 -7.66 27.32 -1.78
CA ASN A 157 -8.57 26.42 -2.51
C ASN A 157 -8.07 24.97 -2.53
N ALA A 158 -6.77 24.73 -2.52
CA ALA A 158 -6.21 23.38 -2.37
C ALA A 158 -6.62 22.75 -1.02
N GLY A 159 -6.47 23.51 0.09
CA GLY A 159 -6.93 23.06 1.41
C GLY A 159 -8.45 22.84 1.47
N ARG A 160 -9.25 23.67 0.78
CA ARG A 160 -10.71 23.49 0.67
C ARG A 160 -11.08 22.21 -0.07
N ALA A 161 -10.35 21.84 -1.12
CA ALA A 161 -10.56 20.58 -1.82
C ALA A 161 -10.25 19.36 -0.93
N ALA A 162 -9.19 19.44 -0.11
CA ALA A 162 -8.87 18.39 0.88
C ALA A 162 -9.94 18.33 1.98
N TYR A 163 -10.43 19.47 2.48
CA TYR A 163 -11.52 19.49 3.46
C TYR A 163 -12.82 18.91 2.90
N ALA A 164 -13.19 19.25 1.66
CA ALA A 164 -14.33 18.69 0.99
C ALA A 164 -14.23 17.15 0.91
N ARG A 165 -13.03 16.64 0.60
CA ARG A 165 -12.77 15.19 0.62
C ARG A 165 -12.94 14.59 2.02
N GLN A 166 -12.41 15.23 3.06
CA GLN A 166 -12.55 14.77 4.44
C GLN A 166 -14.02 14.65 4.86
N MET A 167 -14.83 15.68 4.59
CA MET A 167 -16.27 15.65 4.86
C MET A 167 -16.99 14.57 4.05
N ALA A 168 -16.67 14.45 2.78
CA ALA A 168 -17.28 13.47 1.89
C ALA A 168 -16.94 12.02 2.29
N ASP A 169 -15.67 11.73 2.64
CA ASP A 169 -15.26 10.41 3.13
C ASP A 169 -15.99 10.04 4.44
N ALA A 170 -16.16 11.00 5.36
CA ALA A 170 -16.93 10.81 6.60
C ALA A 170 -18.41 10.58 6.32
N CYS A 171 -19.03 11.45 5.51
CA CYS A 171 -20.43 11.36 5.11
C CYS A 171 -20.73 10.02 4.41
N PHE A 172 -19.93 9.65 3.41
CA PHE A 172 -20.05 8.39 2.67
C PHE A 172 -19.92 7.19 3.60
N GLY A 173 -18.81 7.15 4.35
CA GLY A 173 -18.52 6.03 5.24
C GLY A 173 -19.60 5.82 6.31
N MET A 174 -20.11 6.89 6.92
CA MET A 174 -21.14 6.80 7.96
C MET A 174 -22.50 6.39 7.41
N ASN A 175 -22.97 7.02 6.34
CA ASN A 175 -24.27 6.72 5.74
C ASN A 175 -24.33 5.27 5.25
N GLU A 176 -23.40 4.87 4.44
CA GLU A 176 -23.36 3.53 3.85
C GLU A 176 -23.14 2.44 4.91
N THR A 177 -22.22 2.67 5.85
CA THR A 177 -21.95 1.72 6.94
C THR A 177 -23.15 1.52 7.85
N ARG A 178 -23.85 2.61 8.22
CA ARG A 178 -25.02 2.55 9.11
C ARG A 178 -26.17 1.84 8.42
N LEU A 179 -26.45 2.16 7.15
CA LEU A 179 -27.49 1.51 6.36
C LEU A 179 -27.21 0.00 6.24
N ALA A 180 -26.02 -0.39 5.80
CA ALA A 180 -25.63 -1.79 5.66
C ALA A 180 -25.69 -2.53 7.01
N THR A 181 -25.16 -1.94 8.08
CA THR A 181 -25.15 -2.53 9.42
C THR A 181 -26.57 -2.77 9.95
N LYS A 182 -27.47 -1.83 9.75
CA LYS A 182 -28.85 -1.93 10.25
C LYS A 182 -29.69 -2.93 9.45
N ARG A 183 -29.52 -2.98 8.13
CA ARG A 183 -30.32 -3.89 7.27
C ARG A 183 -29.79 -5.32 7.25
N LEU A 184 -28.47 -5.50 7.30
CA LEU A 184 -27.85 -6.82 7.22
C LEU A 184 -27.67 -7.53 8.57
N GLY A 185 -27.94 -6.84 9.68
CA GLY A 185 -27.93 -7.44 11.02
C GLY A 185 -26.54 -7.72 11.61
N GLY A 186 -25.49 -7.02 11.14
CA GLY A 186 -24.11 -7.19 11.61
C GLY A 186 -23.25 -5.96 11.36
N ARG A 187 -22.00 -5.97 11.82
CA ARG A 187 -21.05 -4.88 11.52
C ARG A 187 -20.52 -5.04 10.09
N PHE A 188 -20.97 -4.15 9.22
CA PHE A 188 -20.51 -4.02 7.84
C PHE A 188 -19.99 -2.60 7.64
N THR A 189 -18.86 -2.46 7.00
CA THR A 189 -18.24 -1.15 6.76
C THR A 189 -18.03 -0.93 5.28
N VAL A 190 -18.45 0.23 4.82
CA VAL A 190 -18.30 0.71 3.46
C VAL A 190 -17.33 1.88 3.47
N GLY A 191 -16.49 1.99 2.46
CA GLY A 191 -15.55 3.10 2.32
C GLY A 191 -15.04 3.19 0.88
N ARG A 192 -14.85 4.41 0.40
CA ARG A 192 -14.49 4.72 -0.98
C ARG A 192 -13.25 3.96 -1.51
N VAL A 193 -12.29 3.67 -0.64
CA VAL A 193 -11.10 2.88 -1.00
C VAL A 193 -11.23 1.43 -0.54
N GLN A 194 -11.79 1.22 0.65
CA GLN A 194 -11.94 -0.10 1.24
C GLN A 194 -12.81 -1.03 0.39
N THR A 195 -13.93 -0.52 -0.10
CA THR A 195 -14.91 -1.31 -0.86
C THR A 195 -14.36 -1.81 -2.20
N PRO A 196 -13.77 -0.97 -3.08
CA PRO A 196 -13.17 -1.49 -4.30
C PRO A 196 -11.93 -2.36 -4.06
N THR A 197 -11.18 -2.14 -2.95
CA THR A 197 -10.10 -3.06 -2.55
C THR A 197 -10.65 -4.45 -2.23
N LEU A 198 -11.76 -4.53 -1.50
CA LEU A 198 -12.46 -5.78 -1.25
C LEU A 198 -12.91 -6.43 -2.57
N GLY A 199 -13.44 -5.63 -3.49
CA GLY A 199 -13.87 -6.08 -4.82
C GLY A 199 -12.75 -6.70 -5.64
N LEU A 200 -11.54 -6.17 -5.60
CA LEU A 200 -10.40 -6.78 -6.26
C LEU A 200 -10.19 -8.24 -5.81
N VAL A 201 -10.25 -8.48 -4.50
CA VAL A 201 -10.03 -9.83 -3.95
C VAL A 201 -11.21 -10.75 -4.22
N VAL A 202 -12.45 -10.29 -4.05
CA VAL A 202 -13.66 -11.08 -4.32
C VAL A 202 -13.69 -11.50 -5.78
N ASN A 203 -13.56 -10.56 -6.71
CA ASN A 203 -13.58 -10.85 -8.15
C ASN A 203 -12.46 -11.80 -8.57
N ARG A 204 -11.25 -11.64 -8.00
CA ARG A 204 -10.12 -12.54 -8.27
C ARG A 204 -10.37 -13.95 -7.78
N ASP A 205 -10.95 -14.09 -6.59
CA ASP A 205 -11.25 -15.41 -6.04
C ASP A 205 -12.34 -16.11 -6.85
N GLU A 206 -13.37 -15.39 -7.28
CA GLU A 206 -14.44 -15.91 -8.14
C GLU A 206 -13.95 -16.28 -9.53
N GLU A 207 -13.06 -15.44 -10.11
CA GLU A 207 -12.40 -15.76 -11.38
C GLU A 207 -11.59 -17.07 -11.29
N ILE A 208 -10.91 -17.31 -10.18
CA ILE A 208 -10.18 -18.55 -9.93
C ILE A 208 -11.13 -19.75 -9.79
N GLU A 209 -12.20 -19.60 -9.02
CA GLU A 209 -13.14 -20.67 -8.70
C GLU A 209 -14.05 -21.06 -9.87
N HIS A 210 -14.43 -20.07 -10.69
CA HIS A 210 -15.27 -20.27 -11.86
C HIS A 210 -14.46 -20.48 -13.15
N HIS A 211 -13.10 -20.56 -13.04
CA HIS A 211 -12.27 -20.76 -14.21
C HIS A 211 -12.56 -22.10 -14.87
N VAL A 212 -12.97 -22.04 -16.14
CA VAL A 212 -13.09 -23.22 -17.00
C VAL A 212 -11.87 -23.27 -17.89
N SER A 213 -11.07 -24.33 -17.75
CA SER A 213 -9.90 -24.54 -18.59
C SER A 213 -10.34 -24.69 -20.05
N ARG A 214 -9.74 -23.90 -20.95
CA ARG A 214 -9.93 -23.98 -22.39
C ARG A 214 -8.62 -24.35 -23.04
N LYS A 215 -8.67 -25.30 -23.99
CA LYS A 215 -7.51 -25.64 -24.79
C LYS A 215 -7.20 -24.51 -25.76
N TYR A 216 -5.93 -24.19 -25.91
CA TYR A 216 -5.44 -23.28 -26.93
C TYR A 216 -4.19 -23.86 -27.57
N TYR A 217 -3.85 -23.37 -28.74
CA TYR A 217 -2.83 -23.98 -29.57
C TYR A 217 -1.75 -23.00 -29.93
N GLU A 218 -0.52 -23.46 -29.93
CA GLU A 218 0.66 -22.73 -30.38
C GLU A 218 1.34 -23.53 -31.48
N LEU A 219 1.90 -22.84 -32.48
CA LEU A 219 2.65 -23.45 -33.57
C LEU A 219 4.10 -23.02 -33.51
N THR A 220 5.01 -23.97 -33.66
CA THR A 220 6.42 -23.73 -33.88
C THR A 220 6.84 -24.38 -35.19
N ALA A 221 7.76 -23.72 -35.92
CA ALA A 221 8.40 -24.23 -37.12
C ALA A 221 9.90 -24.33 -36.86
N THR A 222 10.47 -25.50 -36.96
CA THR A 222 11.91 -25.77 -36.75
C THR A 222 12.52 -26.29 -38.03
N GLY A 223 13.67 -25.77 -38.42
CA GLY A 223 14.37 -26.24 -39.62
C GLY A 223 15.87 -26.00 -39.58
N GLY A 224 16.62 -26.60 -40.47
CA GLY A 224 18.04 -26.30 -40.67
C GLY A 224 18.25 -24.90 -41.25
N CYS A 225 19.40 -24.33 -41.02
CA CYS A 225 19.85 -23.11 -41.66
C CYS A 225 21.32 -23.26 -42.01
N THR A 226 21.73 -22.91 -43.24
CA THR A 226 23.11 -23.03 -43.70
C THR A 226 24.07 -22.17 -42.89
N ASP A 227 23.54 -21.09 -42.33
CA ASP A 227 24.30 -20.10 -41.57
C ASP A 227 24.30 -20.38 -40.05
N ALA A 228 23.77 -21.52 -39.63
CA ALA A 228 23.73 -21.95 -38.24
C ALA A 228 24.08 -23.44 -38.09
N GLN A 229 24.76 -23.81 -37.02
CA GLN A 229 25.11 -25.21 -36.72
C GLN A 229 23.89 -25.97 -36.11
N GLU A 230 23.03 -25.26 -35.43
CA GLU A 230 21.86 -25.82 -34.77
C GLU A 230 20.58 -25.39 -35.49
N PRO A 231 19.51 -26.18 -35.41
CA PRO A 231 18.23 -25.85 -36.01
C PRO A 231 17.65 -24.54 -35.43
N VAL A 232 17.00 -23.76 -36.28
CA VAL A 232 16.31 -22.54 -35.88
C VAL A 232 14.83 -22.83 -35.62
N THR A 233 14.32 -22.43 -34.45
CA THR A 233 12.93 -22.61 -34.07
C THR A 233 12.19 -21.27 -34.07
N PHE A 234 11.20 -21.16 -34.92
CA PHE A 234 10.31 -20.02 -35.03
C PHE A 234 9.01 -20.28 -34.27
N ARG A 235 8.53 -19.27 -33.56
CA ARG A 235 7.17 -19.28 -32.96
C ARG A 235 6.21 -18.51 -33.83
N PHE A 236 5.07 -19.09 -34.09
CA PHE A 236 4.01 -18.43 -34.84
C PHE A 236 3.29 -17.41 -33.96
N LYS A 237 3.10 -16.20 -34.51
CA LYS A 237 2.27 -15.15 -33.95
C LYS A 237 1.10 -14.93 -34.89
N PRO A 238 -0.11 -15.37 -34.52
CA PRO A 238 -1.30 -15.23 -35.35
C PRO A 238 -1.67 -13.78 -35.61
N GLY A 239 -2.20 -13.51 -36.78
CA GLY A 239 -2.80 -12.22 -37.15
C GLY A 239 -4.09 -11.95 -36.34
N LYS A 240 -4.52 -10.70 -36.28
CA LYS A 240 -5.72 -10.30 -35.52
C LYS A 240 -7.00 -11.00 -36.01
N GLU A 241 -7.07 -11.30 -37.27
CA GLU A 241 -8.24 -11.96 -37.91
C GLU A 241 -8.40 -13.40 -37.38
N LEU A 242 -7.29 -14.12 -37.22
CA LEU A 242 -7.31 -15.47 -36.67
C LEU A 242 -7.65 -15.53 -35.17
N LEU A 243 -7.36 -14.46 -34.45
CA LEU A 243 -7.62 -14.38 -33.02
C LEU A 243 -9.08 -14.03 -32.68
N ASP A 244 -9.85 -13.49 -33.65
CA ASP A 244 -11.27 -13.09 -33.50
C ASP A 244 -11.53 -12.33 -32.17
N GLY A 245 -10.67 -11.38 -31.86
CA GLY A 245 -10.73 -10.57 -30.64
C GLY A 245 -10.19 -11.24 -29.37
N GLU A 246 -9.79 -12.49 -29.43
CA GLU A 246 -9.15 -13.22 -28.34
C GLU A 246 -7.64 -12.95 -28.28
N THR A 247 -7.02 -13.30 -27.16
CA THR A 247 -5.57 -13.17 -26.98
C THR A 247 -4.79 -14.45 -27.32
N ARG A 248 -5.49 -15.55 -27.54
CA ARG A 248 -4.95 -16.89 -27.82
C ARG A 248 -5.75 -17.56 -28.91
N LEU A 249 -5.14 -18.49 -29.61
CA LEU A 249 -5.80 -19.25 -30.67
C LEU A 249 -6.45 -20.51 -30.07
N PHE A 250 -7.77 -20.54 -30.06
CA PHE A 250 -8.58 -21.64 -29.51
C PHE A 250 -8.99 -22.68 -30.54
N ASP A 251 -8.86 -22.34 -31.82
CA ASP A 251 -9.09 -23.27 -32.93
C ASP A 251 -7.76 -23.84 -33.42
N ARG A 252 -7.70 -25.14 -33.60
CA ARG A 252 -6.53 -25.86 -34.06
C ARG A 252 -6.43 -25.93 -35.58
N GLU A 253 -7.56 -25.92 -36.28
CA GLU A 253 -7.64 -26.18 -37.72
C GLU A 253 -6.73 -25.25 -38.54
N PRO A 254 -6.69 -23.90 -38.31
CA PRO A 254 -5.78 -23.02 -39.01
C PRO A 254 -4.30 -23.37 -38.85
N LEU A 255 -3.92 -23.89 -37.67
CA LEU A 255 -2.53 -24.29 -37.41
C LEU A 255 -2.19 -25.63 -38.09
N ASP A 256 -3.12 -26.58 -38.16
CA ASP A 256 -2.92 -27.83 -38.89
C ASP A 256 -2.82 -27.57 -40.40
N ALA A 257 -3.60 -26.63 -40.93
CA ALA A 257 -3.50 -26.18 -42.31
C ALA A 257 -2.14 -25.51 -42.62
N LEU A 258 -1.68 -24.60 -41.76
CA LEU A 258 -0.35 -24.01 -41.86
C LEU A 258 0.76 -25.04 -41.76
N LYS A 259 0.66 -25.99 -40.82
CA LYS A 259 1.58 -27.10 -40.69
C LYS A 259 1.65 -27.90 -41.98
N GLY A 260 0.51 -28.27 -42.56
CA GLY A 260 0.45 -29.05 -43.83
C GLY A 260 1.10 -28.34 -45.01
N ARG A 261 1.11 -27.01 -45.05
CA ARG A 261 1.77 -26.21 -46.10
C ARG A 261 3.26 -26.03 -45.88
N LEU A 262 3.73 -26.00 -44.61
CA LEU A 262 5.11 -25.73 -44.28
C LEU A 262 5.97 -26.96 -44.06
N ASP A 263 5.42 -28.08 -43.59
CA ASP A 263 6.18 -29.29 -43.33
C ASP A 263 6.91 -29.81 -44.58
N GLY A 264 8.22 -30.01 -44.42
CA GLY A 264 9.11 -30.51 -45.46
C GLY A 264 9.49 -29.49 -46.53
N THR A 265 9.02 -28.23 -46.39
CA THR A 265 9.34 -27.14 -47.33
C THR A 265 10.55 -26.33 -46.85
N ASP A 266 11.07 -25.50 -47.74
CA ASP A 266 12.07 -24.49 -47.46
C ASP A 266 11.44 -23.13 -47.55
N THR A 267 11.85 -22.17 -46.69
CA THR A 267 11.35 -20.81 -46.75
C THR A 267 12.46 -19.79 -46.48
N GLY A 268 12.41 -18.67 -47.22
CA GLY A 268 13.30 -17.53 -46.92
C GLY A 268 12.82 -16.75 -45.68
N PHE A 269 13.76 -16.26 -44.90
CA PHE A 269 13.48 -15.37 -43.78
C PHE A 269 14.55 -14.26 -43.70
N SER A 270 14.20 -13.17 -43.00
CA SER A 270 15.12 -12.06 -42.75
C SER A 270 15.49 -11.96 -41.29
N THR A 271 16.74 -11.63 -41.02
CA THR A 271 17.24 -11.36 -39.67
C THR A 271 17.64 -9.90 -39.55
N VAL A 272 17.19 -9.27 -38.46
CA VAL A 272 17.56 -7.92 -38.06
C VAL A 272 18.26 -7.96 -36.73
N LEU A 273 19.40 -7.25 -36.64
CA LEU A 273 20.14 -7.07 -35.41
C LEU A 273 19.71 -5.80 -34.68
N SER A 274 19.60 -5.88 -33.37
CA SER A 274 19.29 -4.73 -32.51
C SER A 274 20.01 -4.84 -31.18
N GLU A 275 20.17 -3.73 -30.49
CA GLU A 275 20.66 -3.70 -29.11
C GLU A 275 19.51 -3.44 -28.16
N LYS A 276 19.30 -4.31 -27.14
CA LYS A 276 18.38 -4.08 -26.04
C LYS A 276 19.17 -3.58 -24.82
N VAL A 277 18.78 -2.42 -24.29
CA VAL A 277 19.38 -1.82 -23.10
C VAL A 277 18.42 -1.97 -21.94
N GLU A 278 18.86 -2.61 -20.87
CA GLU A 278 18.11 -2.78 -19.63
C GLU A 278 18.70 -1.86 -18.56
N ASN A 279 17.99 -0.78 -18.25
CA ASN A 279 18.43 0.17 -17.23
C ASN A 279 18.25 -0.41 -15.82
N PRO A 280 19.07 0.01 -14.83
CA PRO A 280 18.82 -0.28 -13.44
C PRO A 280 17.39 0.11 -13.04
N PRO A 281 16.71 -0.71 -12.22
CA PRO A 281 15.41 -0.34 -11.71
C PRO A 281 15.52 0.89 -10.81
N LEU A 282 14.55 1.82 -10.90
CA LEU A 282 14.56 3.06 -10.12
C LEU A 282 14.59 2.79 -8.61
N PRO A 283 15.05 3.73 -7.79
CA PRO A 283 14.91 3.68 -6.33
C PRO A 283 13.50 3.32 -5.89
N TYR A 284 13.34 2.87 -4.67
CA TYR A 284 12.02 2.52 -4.15
C TYR A 284 11.17 3.75 -3.84
N ASN A 285 9.89 3.68 -4.16
CA ASN A 285 8.84 4.30 -3.37
C ASN A 285 8.23 3.24 -2.42
N LEU A 286 7.33 3.64 -1.53
CA LEU A 286 6.76 2.68 -0.58
C LEU A 286 5.98 1.56 -1.28
N THR A 287 5.17 1.86 -2.31
CA THR A 287 4.36 0.86 -3.03
C THR A 287 5.23 -0.25 -3.64
N VAL A 288 6.29 0.14 -4.35
CA VAL A 288 7.22 -0.82 -4.98
C VAL A 288 8.01 -1.61 -3.92
N LEU A 289 8.41 -0.96 -2.82
CA LEU A 289 9.10 -1.64 -1.72
C LEU A 289 8.21 -2.68 -1.03
N LEU A 290 6.94 -2.36 -0.75
CA LEU A 290 5.98 -3.30 -0.16
C LEU A 290 5.78 -4.53 -1.06
N SER A 291 5.62 -4.31 -2.37
CA SER A 291 5.48 -5.38 -3.37
C SER A 291 6.72 -6.26 -3.45
N ASP A 292 7.91 -5.67 -3.50
CA ASP A 292 9.16 -6.42 -3.63
C ASP A 292 9.48 -7.22 -2.37
N MET A 293 9.27 -6.67 -1.17
CA MET A 293 9.45 -7.38 0.10
C MET A 293 8.44 -8.52 0.27
N SER A 294 7.21 -8.34 -0.21
CA SER A 294 6.21 -9.40 -0.26
C SER A 294 6.64 -10.54 -1.20
N ARG A 295 7.13 -10.20 -2.40
CA ARG A 295 7.60 -11.16 -3.40
C ARG A 295 8.84 -11.92 -2.94
N ARG A 296 9.87 -11.22 -2.44
CA ARG A 296 11.19 -11.79 -2.08
C ARG A 296 11.15 -12.57 -0.77
N TYR A 297 10.38 -12.12 0.21
CA TYR A 297 10.46 -12.63 1.59
C TYR A 297 9.11 -13.00 2.19
N GLY A 298 8.00 -12.83 1.47
CA GLY A 298 6.65 -13.08 2.00
C GLY A 298 6.28 -12.14 3.15
N PHE A 299 6.86 -10.92 3.19
CA PHE A 299 6.53 -9.96 4.23
C PHE A 299 5.15 -9.37 3.98
N THR A 300 4.38 -9.18 5.06
CA THR A 300 3.16 -8.40 4.99
C THR A 300 3.48 -6.92 4.79
N ALA A 301 2.55 -6.19 4.20
CA ALA A 301 2.69 -4.75 4.00
C ALA A 301 2.88 -4.01 5.33
N ALA A 302 2.09 -4.35 6.34
CA ALA A 302 2.20 -3.77 7.68
C ALA A 302 3.58 -4.02 8.30
N LYS A 303 4.14 -5.24 8.14
CA LYS A 303 5.48 -5.57 8.62
C LYS A 303 6.56 -4.75 7.94
N THR A 304 6.50 -4.65 6.61
CA THR A 304 7.48 -3.87 5.83
C THR A 304 7.38 -2.38 6.19
N GLN A 305 6.16 -1.87 6.34
CA GLN A 305 5.92 -0.48 6.76
C GLN A 305 6.49 -0.18 8.15
N GLN A 306 6.30 -1.09 9.11
CA GLN A 306 6.89 -0.97 10.46
C GLN A 306 8.42 -1.00 10.39
N ILE A 307 9.00 -1.92 9.62
CA ILE A 307 10.46 -1.99 9.45
C ILE A 307 11.01 -0.70 8.84
N THR A 308 10.38 -0.16 7.81
CA THR A 308 10.84 1.11 7.20
C THR A 308 10.72 2.28 8.17
N GLN A 309 9.68 2.28 9.04
CA GLN A 309 9.56 3.27 10.10
C GLN A 309 10.70 3.15 11.12
N ASP A 310 11.05 1.92 11.52
CA ASP A 310 12.16 1.68 12.45
C ASP A 310 13.52 2.05 11.82
N LEU A 311 13.74 1.72 10.55
CA LEU A 311 14.95 2.11 9.81
C LEU A 311 15.12 3.64 9.76
N ARG A 312 14.02 4.36 9.62
CA ARG A 312 14.01 5.83 9.61
C ARG A 312 14.17 6.42 11.01
N ASP A 313 13.32 6.02 11.96
CA ASP A 313 13.19 6.72 13.24
C ASP A 313 14.23 6.26 14.27
N LYS A 314 14.52 4.97 14.33
CA LYS A 314 15.45 4.36 15.29
C LYS A 314 16.89 4.40 14.78
N TYR A 315 17.09 4.03 13.50
CA TYR A 315 18.43 3.88 12.93
C TYR A 315 18.87 5.11 12.13
N LYS A 316 17.95 5.99 11.73
CA LYS A 316 18.22 7.13 10.83
C LYS A 316 18.87 6.72 9.51
N ALA A 317 18.64 5.48 9.10
CA ALA A 317 19.37 4.81 8.04
C ALA A 317 18.80 5.08 6.65
N ILE A 318 17.55 5.54 6.56
CA ILE A 318 16.85 5.82 5.29
C ILE A 318 16.12 7.15 5.32
N THR A 319 15.86 7.70 4.14
CA THR A 319 15.05 8.90 3.94
C THR A 319 13.56 8.66 4.26
N TYR A 320 12.69 9.60 3.94
CA TYR A 320 11.26 9.48 4.24
C TYR A 320 10.66 8.19 3.66
N ASN A 321 10.16 7.34 4.54
CA ASN A 321 9.75 5.97 4.22
C ASN A 321 8.36 5.83 3.57
N ARG A 322 7.57 6.92 3.48
CA ARG A 322 6.23 6.90 2.86
C ARG A 322 6.18 7.64 1.53
N SER A 323 7.33 7.81 0.90
CA SER A 323 7.43 8.47 -0.40
C SER A 323 6.62 7.73 -1.47
N ASP A 324 5.95 8.50 -2.31
CA ASP A 324 5.26 8.04 -3.53
C ASP A 324 6.16 8.16 -4.79
N SER A 325 7.29 8.89 -4.71
CA SER A 325 8.22 9.08 -5.80
C SER A 325 9.33 8.02 -5.85
N GLN A 326 9.77 7.69 -7.05
CA GLN A 326 10.96 6.87 -7.32
C GLN A 326 12.13 7.71 -7.85
N TYR A 327 11.93 9.01 -8.00
CA TYR A 327 12.93 9.91 -8.58
C TYR A 327 13.71 10.66 -7.49
N LEU A 328 14.89 11.12 -7.87
CA LEU A 328 15.86 11.80 -7.01
C LEU A 328 16.20 13.16 -7.61
N LYS A 329 16.69 14.07 -6.76
CA LYS A 329 17.22 15.38 -7.15
C LYS A 329 18.73 15.29 -7.41
N GLU A 330 19.27 16.30 -8.10
CA GLU A 330 20.71 16.39 -8.39
C GLU A 330 21.59 16.39 -7.15
N GLU A 331 21.13 16.97 -6.05
CA GLU A 331 21.86 16.96 -4.79
C GLU A 331 22.09 15.56 -4.24
N HIS A 332 21.14 14.62 -4.46
CA HIS A 332 21.32 13.22 -4.04
C HIS A 332 22.39 12.53 -4.87
N HIS A 333 22.55 12.91 -6.16
CA HIS A 333 23.67 12.44 -6.97
C HIS A 333 25.02 12.93 -6.41
N ALA A 334 25.10 14.21 -6.08
CA ALA A 334 26.33 14.80 -5.53
C ALA A 334 26.71 14.23 -4.15
N GLN A 335 25.73 13.84 -3.33
CA GLN A 335 25.95 13.26 -1.99
C GLN A 335 26.21 11.74 -2.03
N ALA A 336 25.92 11.06 -3.13
CA ALA A 336 25.99 9.62 -3.25
C ALA A 336 27.31 8.99 -2.82
N PRO A 337 28.51 9.57 -3.18
CA PRO A 337 29.78 8.98 -2.75
C PRO A 337 29.89 8.82 -1.24
N THR A 338 29.48 9.82 -0.48
CA THR A 338 29.52 9.82 1.00
C THR A 338 28.46 8.87 1.58
N VAL A 339 27.24 8.98 1.10
CA VAL A 339 26.10 8.16 1.56
C VAL A 339 26.34 6.68 1.30
N LEU A 340 26.77 6.30 0.08
CA LEU A 340 27.02 4.90 -0.28
C LEU A 340 28.28 4.34 0.38
N ALA A 341 29.32 5.14 0.57
CA ALA A 341 30.46 4.71 1.37
C ALA A 341 30.06 4.34 2.81
N GLN A 342 29.18 5.13 3.44
CA GLN A 342 28.66 4.80 4.77
C GLN A 342 27.73 3.57 4.72
N ALA A 343 26.84 3.48 3.75
CA ALA A 343 25.94 2.35 3.60
C ALA A 343 26.68 1.02 3.35
N MET A 344 27.74 1.04 2.53
CA MET A 344 28.61 -0.13 2.32
C MET A 344 29.32 -0.56 3.60
N ARG A 345 29.79 0.38 4.42
CA ARG A 345 30.34 0.06 5.77
C ARG A 345 29.27 -0.59 6.65
N ASN A 346 28.05 -0.07 6.66
CA ASN A 346 26.95 -0.62 7.43
C ASN A 346 26.62 -2.07 7.03
N LEU A 347 26.70 -2.37 5.72
CA LEU A 347 26.44 -3.71 5.17
C LEU A 347 27.68 -4.63 5.23
N SER A 348 28.86 -4.12 5.54
CA SER A 348 30.15 -4.83 5.46
C SER A 348 30.42 -5.38 4.06
N VAL A 349 30.16 -4.58 3.03
CA VAL A 349 30.37 -4.90 1.62
C VAL A 349 31.23 -3.82 0.95
N SER A 350 31.80 -4.17 -0.22
CA SER A 350 32.52 -3.23 -1.07
C SER A 350 32.06 -3.43 -2.52
N TRP A 351 31.53 -2.38 -3.14
CA TRP A 351 31.13 -2.36 -4.54
C TRP A 351 31.93 -1.29 -5.28
N GLU A 352 32.35 -1.59 -6.50
CA GLU A 352 32.90 -0.60 -7.40
C GLU A 352 31.78 0.16 -8.09
N LEU A 353 31.63 1.45 -7.77
CA LEU A 353 30.55 2.31 -8.25
C LEU A 353 31.14 3.48 -9.03
N ASP A 354 30.57 3.79 -10.19
CA ASP A 354 30.95 4.93 -11.02
C ASP A 354 30.02 6.12 -10.78
N TYR A 355 30.44 7.04 -9.96
CA TYR A 355 29.67 8.25 -9.64
C TYR A 355 29.62 9.28 -10.77
N THR A 356 30.23 9.02 -11.93
CA THR A 356 30.02 9.83 -13.12
C THR A 356 28.74 9.45 -13.87
N ILE A 357 28.22 8.26 -13.60
CA ILE A 357 26.95 7.80 -14.21
C ILE A 357 25.78 8.58 -13.64
N HIS A 358 25.01 9.19 -14.53
CA HIS A 358 23.77 9.90 -14.22
C HIS A 358 22.58 9.08 -14.75
N SER A 359 22.00 8.26 -13.88
CA SER A 359 20.89 7.39 -14.25
C SER A 359 19.58 8.19 -14.44
N LYS A 360 18.58 7.53 -15.04
CA LYS A 360 17.22 8.11 -15.21
C LYS A 360 16.50 8.41 -13.87
N ALA A 361 17.03 7.93 -12.74
CA ALA A 361 16.50 8.21 -11.42
C ALA A 361 16.67 9.68 -11.02
N PHE A 362 17.74 10.33 -11.46
CA PHE A 362 18.00 11.74 -11.16
C PHE A 362 17.20 12.62 -12.12
N ASN A 363 15.99 12.97 -11.71
CA ASN A 363 15.06 13.75 -12.52
C ASN A 363 14.13 14.58 -11.60
N GLU A 364 14.55 15.81 -11.33
CA GLU A 364 13.83 16.72 -10.42
C GLU A 364 12.40 17.04 -10.86
N LYS A 365 12.14 17.02 -12.18
CA LYS A 365 10.78 17.30 -12.71
C LYS A 365 9.76 16.24 -12.31
N ASN A 366 10.22 15.02 -12.02
CA ASN A 366 9.39 13.89 -11.63
C ASN A 366 9.42 13.63 -10.10
N VAL A 367 10.13 14.45 -9.34
CA VAL A 367 10.07 14.43 -7.87
C VAL A 367 8.79 15.13 -7.45
N THR A 368 7.96 14.44 -6.66
CA THR A 368 6.73 14.98 -6.08
C THR A 368 7.04 15.78 -4.79
N ALA A 369 6.18 15.76 -3.80
CA ALA A 369 6.46 16.32 -2.47
C ALA A 369 7.69 15.65 -1.80
N HIS A 370 7.97 14.41 -2.16
CA HIS A 370 9.07 13.62 -1.64
C HIS A 370 9.86 12.96 -2.78
N HIS A 371 11.14 12.66 -2.52
CA HIS A 371 11.99 11.88 -3.42
C HIS A 371 11.99 10.39 -3.07
N GLY A 372 12.60 9.55 -3.89
CA GLY A 372 12.74 8.10 -3.68
C GLY A 372 13.34 7.73 -2.33
N ILE A 373 13.01 6.56 -1.81
CA ILE A 373 13.55 6.03 -0.56
C ILE A 373 14.98 5.56 -0.81
N ILE A 374 15.95 6.21 -0.19
CA ILE A 374 17.38 5.93 -0.31
C ILE A 374 18.05 5.88 1.07
N PRO A 375 19.25 5.28 1.21
CA PRO A 375 19.98 5.33 2.47
C PRO A 375 20.40 6.77 2.82
N GLN A 376 20.68 6.98 4.10
CA GLN A 376 21.26 8.21 4.64
C GLN A 376 22.69 7.96 5.17
N GLU A 377 23.43 9.05 5.37
CA GLU A 377 24.74 9.01 6.00
C GLU A 377 24.59 8.81 7.52
N ALA A 378 24.27 7.57 7.92
CA ALA A 378 24.08 7.20 9.32
C ALA A 378 24.91 5.96 9.67
N ASP A 379 25.49 5.94 10.87
CA ASP A 379 26.16 4.75 11.42
C ASP A 379 25.12 3.75 11.94
N ALA A 380 24.65 2.91 11.03
CA ALA A 380 23.58 1.94 11.27
C ALA A 380 23.98 0.54 10.77
N PRO A 381 25.00 -0.11 11.38
CA PRO A 381 25.46 -1.42 10.92
C PRO A 381 24.37 -2.48 11.05
N VAL A 382 24.22 -3.34 10.05
CA VAL A 382 23.22 -4.40 10.01
C VAL A 382 23.34 -5.39 11.17
N SER A 383 24.52 -5.48 11.78
CA SER A 383 24.73 -6.29 13.01
C SER A 383 23.90 -5.84 14.20
N LYS A 384 23.45 -4.58 14.23
CA LYS A 384 22.56 -4.01 15.26
C LYS A 384 21.07 -4.15 14.88
N MET A 385 20.76 -4.58 13.66
CA MET A 385 19.41 -4.76 13.13
C MET A 385 18.92 -6.19 13.34
N THR A 386 17.61 -6.37 13.35
CA THR A 386 17.03 -7.70 13.18
C THR A 386 17.30 -8.22 11.77
N LYS A 387 17.21 -9.53 11.57
CA LYS A 387 17.40 -10.14 10.24
C LYS A 387 16.47 -9.55 9.18
N ASP A 388 15.26 -9.17 9.56
CA ASP A 388 14.26 -8.66 8.64
C ASP A 388 14.46 -7.16 8.35
N GLU A 389 14.87 -6.37 9.36
CA GLU A 389 15.32 -4.98 9.15
C GLU A 389 16.54 -4.93 8.21
N ALA A 390 17.52 -5.81 8.42
CA ALA A 390 18.70 -5.90 7.57
C ALA A 390 18.34 -6.20 6.09
N LYS A 391 17.39 -7.12 5.83
CA LYS A 391 16.94 -7.43 4.47
C LYS A 391 16.34 -6.21 3.77
N VAL A 392 15.47 -5.46 4.45
CA VAL A 392 14.83 -4.27 3.87
C VAL A 392 15.86 -3.17 3.64
N TYR A 393 16.75 -2.94 4.61
CA TYR A 393 17.82 -1.96 4.46
C TYR A 393 18.75 -2.30 3.29
N THR A 394 19.19 -3.56 3.19
CA THR A 394 20.04 -4.04 2.09
C THR A 394 19.38 -3.79 0.74
N ALA A 395 18.09 -4.15 0.59
CA ALA A 395 17.38 -3.93 -0.66
C ALA A 395 17.32 -2.44 -1.07
N ILE A 396 17.14 -1.53 -0.10
CA ILE A 396 17.11 -0.07 -0.34
C ILE A 396 18.50 0.41 -0.77
N VAL A 397 19.56 -0.04 -0.11
CA VAL A 397 20.95 0.34 -0.44
C VAL A 397 21.34 -0.17 -1.82
N GLU A 398 21.08 -1.45 -2.11
CA GLU A 398 21.35 -2.06 -3.42
C GLU A 398 20.67 -1.30 -4.56
N ARG A 399 19.39 -0.95 -4.37
CA ARG A 399 18.58 -0.25 -5.37
C ARG A 399 19.12 1.16 -5.67
N TYR A 400 19.66 1.83 -4.65
CA TYR A 400 20.32 3.12 -4.82
C TYR A 400 21.72 2.96 -5.47
N ALA A 401 22.53 1.99 -5.04
CA ALA A 401 23.83 1.71 -5.59
C ALA A 401 23.77 1.34 -7.08
N MET A 402 22.73 0.63 -7.51
CA MET A 402 22.51 0.30 -8.93
C MET A 402 22.44 1.54 -9.84
N GLN A 403 22.07 2.72 -9.31
CA GLN A 403 21.99 3.95 -10.08
C GLN A 403 23.38 4.46 -10.56
N PHE A 404 24.44 3.93 -9.99
CA PHE A 404 25.84 4.25 -10.27
C PHE A 404 26.57 3.09 -10.96
N LEU A 405 25.81 2.24 -11.67
CA LEU A 405 26.33 1.15 -12.49
C LEU A 405 25.76 1.25 -13.90
N PRO A 406 26.51 0.81 -14.93
CA PRO A 406 26.04 0.83 -16.30
C PRO A 406 24.79 -0.05 -16.48
N PRO A 407 23.95 0.22 -17.47
CA PRO A 407 22.84 -0.65 -17.83
C PRO A 407 23.36 -1.98 -18.37
N ALA A 408 22.58 -3.04 -18.22
CA ALA A 408 22.84 -4.29 -18.91
C ALA A 408 22.50 -4.14 -20.41
N ARG A 409 23.38 -4.66 -21.28
CA ARG A 409 23.25 -4.57 -22.74
C ARG A 409 23.19 -5.97 -23.34
N TYR A 410 22.32 -6.13 -24.30
CA TYR A 410 22.12 -7.37 -25.00
C TYR A 410 22.15 -7.10 -26.50
N ASP A 411 22.88 -7.91 -27.24
CA ASP A 411 22.69 -8.01 -28.67
C ASP A 411 21.54 -8.97 -28.94
N VAL A 412 20.63 -8.58 -29.80
CA VAL A 412 19.41 -9.33 -30.13
C VAL A 412 19.36 -9.56 -31.63
N SER A 413 19.33 -10.83 -32.05
CA SER A 413 19.09 -11.27 -33.41
C SER A 413 17.62 -11.71 -33.51
N THR A 414 16.84 -11.02 -34.32
CA THR A 414 15.43 -11.30 -34.56
C THR A 414 15.23 -11.73 -36.00
N SER A 415 14.86 -12.98 -36.20
CA SER A 415 14.59 -13.59 -37.49
C SER A 415 13.08 -13.68 -37.70
N THR A 416 12.59 -13.31 -38.89
CA THR A 416 11.15 -13.28 -39.19
C THR A 416 10.86 -13.72 -40.61
N PHE A 417 9.81 -14.53 -40.77
CA PHE A 417 9.10 -14.71 -42.07
C PHE A 417 7.59 -14.58 -41.84
N THR A 418 6.86 -14.25 -42.89
CA THR A 418 5.43 -13.99 -42.81
C THR A 418 4.66 -14.94 -43.73
N MET A 419 3.49 -15.31 -43.25
CA MET A 419 2.42 -16.00 -43.98
C MET A 419 1.18 -15.12 -43.96
N GLU A 420 0.17 -15.45 -44.75
CA GLU A 420 -1.08 -14.70 -44.78
C GLU A 420 -1.75 -14.62 -43.40
N GLU A 421 -1.68 -15.72 -42.63
CA GLU A 421 -2.31 -15.88 -41.32
C GLU A 421 -1.55 -15.22 -40.18
N GLY A 422 -0.30 -14.78 -40.38
CA GLY A 422 0.52 -14.19 -39.32
C GLY A 422 2.02 -14.24 -39.59
N SER A 423 2.81 -14.09 -38.56
CA SER A 423 4.27 -14.06 -38.64
C SER A 423 4.91 -15.15 -37.78
N PHE A 424 6.04 -15.66 -38.27
CA PHE A 424 6.91 -16.55 -37.51
C PHE A 424 8.15 -15.79 -37.06
N THR A 425 8.48 -15.86 -35.79
CA THR A 425 9.60 -15.11 -35.21
C THR A 425 10.50 -16.04 -34.38
N ALA A 426 11.79 -15.95 -34.63
CA ALA A 426 12.84 -16.56 -33.82
C ALA A 426 13.74 -15.47 -33.24
N VAL A 427 14.03 -15.55 -31.94
CA VAL A 427 14.85 -14.55 -31.25
C VAL A 427 16.05 -15.24 -30.59
N CYS A 428 17.22 -14.69 -30.79
CA CYS A 428 18.41 -15.02 -30.02
C CYS A 428 18.89 -13.77 -29.29
N LYS A 429 19.12 -13.89 -27.98
CA LYS A 429 19.56 -12.78 -27.13
C LYS A 429 20.88 -13.18 -26.47
N ARG A 430 21.93 -12.38 -26.67
CA ARG A 430 23.24 -12.57 -26.07
C ARG A 430 23.56 -11.41 -25.14
N LEU A 431 24.01 -11.74 -23.94
CA LEU A 431 24.47 -10.74 -22.99
C LEU A 431 25.78 -10.16 -23.51
N LYS A 432 25.80 -8.87 -23.84
CA LYS A 432 26.98 -8.11 -24.29
C LYS A 432 27.71 -7.48 -23.11
N ASP A 433 26.96 -6.88 -22.20
CA ASP A 433 27.48 -6.27 -20.98
C ASP A 433 26.48 -6.52 -19.85
N ALA A 434 26.96 -7.12 -18.77
CA ALA A 434 26.12 -7.42 -17.63
C ALA A 434 25.72 -6.17 -16.84
N GLY A 435 26.49 -5.08 -16.91
CA GLY A 435 26.21 -3.85 -16.21
C GLY A 435 25.93 -4.07 -14.73
N PHE A 436 24.88 -3.44 -14.21
CA PHE A 436 24.48 -3.58 -12.80
C PHE A 436 24.18 -5.03 -12.37
N LYS A 437 23.83 -5.92 -13.30
CA LYS A 437 23.56 -7.34 -13.03
C LYS A 437 24.82 -8.12 -12.65
N ALA A 438 26.00 -7.66 -13.04
CA ALA A 438 27.25 -8.28 -12.61
C ALA A 438 27.44 -8.22 -11.09
N THR A 439 27.01 -7.12 -10.47
CA THR A 439 27.10 -6.90 -9.01
C THR A 439 25.89 -7.43 -8.26
N PHE A 440 24.68 -7.23 -8.78
CA PHE A 440 23.44 -7.46 -8.05
C PHE A 440 22.54 -8.58 -8.61
N GLY A 441 23.01 -9.30 -9.64
CA GLY A 441 22.26 -10.39 -10.26
C GLY A 441 20.97 -9.91 -10.95
N HIS A 442 19.96 -10.77 -10.98
CA HIS A 442 18.64 -10.43 -11.55
C HIS A 442 17.82 -9.57 -10.56
N ALA A 443 18.13 -8.30 -10.49
CA ALA A 443 17.42 -7.33 -9.65
C ALA A 443 16.19 -6.71 -10.34
N GLY A 444 15.71 -7.29 -11.43
CA GLY A 444 14.56 -6.84 -12.21
C GLY A 444 13.37 -7.78 -12.10
N GLU A 445 12.20 -7.32 -12.49
CA GLU A 445 11.05 -8.18 -12.79
C GLU A 445 11.44 -9.04 -14.00
N ASP A 446 11.53 -10.37 -13.82
CA ASP A 446 11.65 -11.31 -14.95
C ASP A 446 10.34 -11.19 -15.76
N SER A 447 10.38 -10.44 -16.84
CA SER A 447 9.32 -10.51 -17.84
C SER A 447 9.41 -11.91 -18.48
N GLU A 448 8.28 -12.62 -18.57
CA GLU A 448 8.18 -13.90 -19.27
C GLU A 448 8.68 -13.83 -20.74
N GLU A 449 8.81 -12.61 -21.29
CA GLU A 449 9.37 -12.32 -22.62
C GLU A 449 10.91 -12.52 -22.73
N ASP A 450 11.61 -12.65 -21.61
CA ASP A 450 13.08 -12.71 -21.58
C ASP A 450 13.63 -14.16 -21.52
N THR A 451 12.82 -15.20 -21.72
CA THR A 451 13.33 -16.58 -21.81
C THR A 451 14.14 -16.72 -23.11
N PRO A 452 15.45 -17.03 -23.04
CA PRO A 452 16.23 -17.34 -24.23
C PRO A 452 15.54 -18.48 -24.98
N THR A 453 15.21 -18.25 -26.24
CA THR A 453 14.51 -19.25 -27.06
C THR A 453 15.38 -20.44 -27.44
N GLY A 454 16.64 -20.48 -27.01
CA GLY A 454 17.60 -21.53 -27.39
C GLY A 454 18.02 -21.49 -28.86
N ASN A 455 17.62 -20.44 -29.60
CA ASN A 455 17.96 -20.28 -31.01
C ASN A 455 19.43 -19.92 -31.20
N PRO A 456 20.10 -20.39 -32.28
CA PRO A 456 21.42 -19.94 -32.64
C PRO A 456 21.42 -18.46 -33.03
N TRP A 457 22.58 -17.85 -32.94
CA TRP A 457 22.79 -16.48 -33.44
C TRP A 457 22.87 -16.51 -34.97
N LEU A 458 22.15 -15.60 -35.59
CA LEU A 458 22.20 -15.33 -37.02
C LEU A 458 22.58 -13.87 -37.25
N ASP A 459 23.44 -13.66 -38.26
CA ASP A 459 23.86 -12.31 -38.66
C ASP A 459 22.74 -11.63 -39.46
N GLU A 460 22.86 -10.32 -39.61
CA GLU A 460 21.88 -9.53 -40.34
C GLU A 460 21.87 -9.91 -41.84
N GLY A 461 20.67 -10.17 -42.35
CA GLY A 461 20.50 -10.52 -43.76
C GLY A 461 19.36 -11.47 -44.05
N GLY A 462 19.37 -11.99 -45.29
CA GLY A 462 18.42 -13.00 -45.74
C GLY A 462 19.00 -14.39 -45.57
N HIS A 463 18.22 -15.31 -45.05
CA HIS A 463 18.57 -16.71 -44.80
C HIS A 463 17.50 -17.64 -45.36
N THR A 464 17.80 -18.92 -45.39
CA THR A 464 16.85 -19.96 -45.80
C THR A 464 16.70 -20.98 -44.66
N LEU A 465 15.45 -21.20 -44.24
CA LEU A 465 15.07 -22.27 -43.34
C LEU A 465 14.74 -23.51 -44.19
N THR A 466 15.47 -24.61 -43.98
CA THR A 466 15.37 -25.80 -44.82
C THR A 466 14.78 -26.96 -44.04
N GLY A 467 14.00 -27.80 -44.75
CA GLY A 467 13.43 -29.01 -44.17
C GLY A 467 12.54 -28.72 -42.96
N ILE A 468 11.65 -27.77 -43.08
CA ILE A 468 10.79 -27.28 -41.96
C ILE A 468 10.00 -28.45 -41.37
N SER A 469 10.03 -28.55 -40.04
CA SER A 469 9.17 -29.44 -39.26
C SER A 469 8.32 -28.59 -38.31
N CYS A 470 7.02 -28.60 -38.50
CA CYS A 470 6.06 -27.87 -37.69
C CYS A 470 5.49 -28.69 -36.54
N THR A 471 5.40 -28.13 -35.37
CA THR A 471 4.80 -28.77 -34.19
C THR A 471 3.67 -27.88 -33.65
N VAL A 472 2.45 -28.44 -33.66
CA VAL A 472 1.30 -27.82 -32.96
C VAL A 472 1.28 -28.32 -31.53
N THR A 473 1.41 -27.41 -30.57
CA THR A 473 1.37 -27.74 -29.14
C THR A 473 0.05 -27.32 -28.55
N GLU A 474 -0.65 -28.28 -27.94
CA GLU A 474 -1.86 -28.03 -27.16
C GLU A 474 -1.48 -27.59 -25.75
N LYS A 475 -2.07 -26.50 -25.29
CA LYS A 475 -1.95 -25.97 -23.93
C LYS A 475 -3.33 -25.69 -23.37
N GLU A 476 -3.40 -25.53 -22.06
CA GLU A 476 -4.64 -25.18 -21.37
C GLU A 476 -4.49 -23.85 -20.64
N THR A 477 -5.58 -23.08 -20.63
CA THR A 477 -5.63 -21.85 -19.85
C THR A 477 -5.61 -22.18 -18.36
N THR A 478 -4.88 -21.41 -17.59
CA THR A 478 -4.83 -21.50 -16.13
C THR A 478 -5.48 -20.29 -15.49
N PRO A 479 -6.13 -20.44 -14.33
CA PRO A 479 -6.69 -19.30 -13.62
C PRO A 479 -5.57 -18.35 -13.17
N PRO A 480 -5.91 -17.07 -12.93
CA PRO A 480 -4.95 -16.13 -12.36
C PRO A 480 -4.51 -16.58 -10.98
N LYS A 481 -3.31 -16.17 -10.57
CA LYS A 481 -2.81 -16.48 -9.23
C LYS A 481 -3.60 -15.69 -8.17
N PRO A 482 -3.83 -16.30 -6.97
CA PRO A 482 -4.39 -15.56 -5.84
C PRO A 482 -3.54 -14.34 -5.50
N TYR A 483 -4.19 -13.31 -4.95
CA TYR A 483 -3.45 -12.15 -4.46
C TYR A 483 -2.48 -12.53 -3.32
N THR A 484 -1.31 -11.90 -3.34
CA THR A 484 -0.51 -11.62 -2.16
C THR A 484 -0.78 -10.16 -1.75
N GLU A 485 -0.40 -9.74 -0.54
CA GLU A 485 -0.55 -8.31 -0.20
C GLU A 485 0.19 -7.41 -1.19
N GLY A 486 1.40 -7.81 -1.62
CA GLY A 486 2.18 -7.04 -2.59
C GLY A 486 1.48 -6.87 -3.93
N THR A 487 0.91 -7.96 -4.50
CA THR A 487 0.17 -7.88 -5.77
C THR A 487 -1.16 -7.14 -5.62
N LEU A 488 -1.82 -7.23 -4.47
CA LEU A 488 -3.03 -6.46 -4.18
C LEU A 488 -2.72 -4.95 -4.11
N ILE A 489 -1.65 -4.55 -3.44
CA ILE A 489 -1.21 -3.15 -3.37
C ILE A 489 -0.85 -2.62 -4.76
N ALA A 490 -0.18 -3.42 -5.60
CA ALA A 490 0.12 -3.05 -6.98
C ALA A 490 -1.15 -2.85 -7.81
N ASP A 491 -2.18 -3.68 -7.61
CA ASP A 491 -3.46 -3.55 -8.29
C ASP A 491 -4.30 -2.38 -7.73
N MET A 492 -4.21 -2.06 -6.45
CA MET A 492 -4.77 -0.83 -5.90
C MET A 492 -4.13 0.42 -6.53
N ALA A 493 -2.83 0.39 -6.80
CA ALA A 493 -2.12 1.48 -7.49
C ALA A 493 -2.47 1.59 -8.99
N SER A 494 -3.10 0.57 -9.56
CA SER A 494 -3.42 0.46 -10.98
C SER A 494 -4.87 0.04 -11.23
N ILE A 495 -5.81 0.41 -10.34
CA ILE A 495 -7.19 -0.10 -10.38
C ILE A 495 -7.93 0.29 -11.66
N ALA A 496 -7.51 1.38 -12.32
CA ALA A 496 -8.07 1.82 -13.60
C ALA A 496 -8.05 0.73 -14.67
N LYS A 497 -7.17 -0.28 -14.59
CA LYS A 497 -7.15 -1.40 -15.53
C LYS A 497 -8.42 -2.28 -15.47
N TYR A 498 -9.09 -2.30 -14.32
CA TYR A 498 -10.31 -3.06 -14.09
C TYR A 498 -11.59 -2.26 -14.36
N VAL A 499 -11.47 -0.93 -14.56
CA VAL A 499 -12.61 -0.07 -14.89
C VAL A 499 -12.99 -0.28 -16.35
N LYS A 500 -14.27 -0.63 -16.58
CA LYS A 500 -14.80 -0.91 -17.92
C LYS A 500 -15.12 0.36 -18.69
N ASP A 501 -15.68 1.38 -18.00
CA ASP A 501 -16.02 2.65 -18.64
C ASP A 501 -14.77 3.43 -19.07
N PRO A 502 -14.61 3.74 -20.38
CA PRO A 502 -13.41 4.40 -20.90
C PRO A 502 -13.19 5.81 -20.33
N GLU A 503 -14.27 6.55 -20.05
CA GLU A 503 -14.20 7.91 -19.53
C GLU A 503 -13.70 7.91 -18.08
N THR A 504 -14.31 7.12 -17.22
CA THR A 504 -13.87 6.90 -15.83
C THR A 504 -12.42 6.43 -15.76
N LYS A 505 -12.03 5.51 -16.66
CA LYS A 505 -10.65 5.03 -16.77
C LYS A 505 -9.67 6.14 -17.13
N ALA A 506 -10.04 7.01 -18.06
CA ALA A 506 -9.22 8.16 -18.46
C ALA A 506 -9.08 9.17 -17.33
N ILE A 507 -10.16 9.45 -16.59
CA ILE A 507 -10.16 10.35 -15.43
C ILE A 507 -9.20 9.82 -14.34
N LEU A 508 -9.30 8.54 -13.99
CA LEU A 508 -8.42 7.93 -12.97
C LEU A 508 -6.95 8.00 -13.39
N LYS A 509 -6.64 7.75 -14.66
CA LYS A 509 -5.26 7.86 -15.17
C LYS A 509 -4.75 9.30 -15.12
N ARG A 510 -5.58 10.28 -15.51
CA ARG A 510 -5.22 11.70 -15.46
C ARG A 510 -4.96 12.19 -14.03
N LYS A 511 -5.67 11.65 -13.03
CA LYS A 511 -5.43 11.93 -11.60
C LYS A 511 -4.00 11.61 -11.17
N ASP A 512 -3.39 10.59 -11.76
CA ASP A 512 -2.05 10.12 -11.41
C ASP A 512 -1.00 10.45 -12.49
N ASP A 513 -1.33 11.36 -13.41
CA ASP A 513 -0.41 11.78 -14.46
C ASP A 513 0.89 12.35 -13.87
N GLY A 514 2.02 11.93 -14.42
CA GLY A 514 3.34 12.28 -13.90
C GLY A 514 3.82 11.47 -12.68
N LYS A 515 2.95 10.64 -12.04
CA LYS A 515 3.31 9.81 -10.90
C LYS A 515 3.70 8.40 -11.34
N LYS A 516 5.01 8.09 -11.36
CA LYS A 516 5.45 6.75 -11.74
C LYS A 516 5.08 5.71 -10.66
N GLY A 517 4.51 4.58 -11.12
CA GLY A 517 4.02 3.52 -10.22
C GLY A 517 2.58 3.70 -9.74
N GLU A 518 1.93 4.81 -10.12
CA GLU A 518 0.51 5.07 -9.93
C GLU A 518 -0.15 5.20 -11.31
N HIS A 519 -1.17 4.40 -11.57
CA HIS A 519 -1.84 4.33 -12.88
C HIS A 519 -3.36 4.32 -12.73
N GLY A 520 -3.89 5.40 -12.19
CA GLY A 520 -5.30 5.50 -11.83
C GLY A 520 -5.62 4.71 -10.58
N GLY A 521 -4.79 4.84 -9.53
CA GLY A 521 -4.90 4.10 -8.28
C GLY A 521 -5.96 4.63 -7.32
N ILE A 522 -6.29 3.81 -6.32
CA ILE A 522 -7.09 4.16 -5.14
C ILE A 522 -6.24 4.10 -3.88
N GLY A 523 -6.61 4.94 -2.90
CA GLY A 523 -5.80 5.11 -1.70
C GLY A 523 -4.44 5.76 -1.99
N THR A 524 -3.73 6.13 -0.94
CA THR A 524 -2.35 6.63 -1.03
C THR A 524 -1.37 5.51 -0.69
N THR A 525 -0.11 5.67 -1.07
CA THR A 525 0.96 4.73 -0.72
C THR A 525 1.00 4.42 0.79
N ALA A 526 0.74 5.42 1.63
CA ALA A 526 0.75 5.28 3.09
C ALA A 526 -0.45 4.52 3.66
N THR A 527 -1.63 4.58 3.00
CA THR A 527 -2.90 4.07 3.54
C THR A 527 -3.30 2.68 3.05
N ARG A 528 -2.76 2.21 1.91
CA ARG A 528 -3.13 0.90 1.30
C ARG A 528 -2.93 -0.28 2.25
N ALA A 529 -1.77 -0.34 2.92
CA ALA A 529 -1.47 -1.41 3.87
C ALA A 529 -2.46 -1.44 5.05
N GLU A 530 -2.80 -0.26 5.59
CA GLU A 530 -3.77 -0.13 6.68
C GLU A 530 -5.18 -0.56 6.27
N ILE A 531 -5.59 -0.26 5.04
CA ILE A 531 -6.89 -0.67 4.50
C ILE A 531 -6.99 -2.20 4.41
N ILE A 532 -5.94 -2.87 3.90
CA ILE A 532 -5.88 -4.33 3.83
C ILE A 532 -5.95 -4.92 5.24
N GLU A 533 -5.18 -4.38 6.17
CA GLU A 533 -5.19 -4.84 7.56
C GLU A 533 -6.56 -4.64 8.23
N LYS A 534 -7.23 -3.51 7.99
CA LYS A 534 -8.61 -3.27 8.48
C LYS A 534 -9.61 -4.26 7.91
N LEU A 535 -9.50 -4.62 6.62
CA LEU A 535 -10.35 -5.64 6.00
C LEU A 535 -10.15 -7.03 6.63
N LYS A 536 -8.89 -7.39 6.96
CA LYS A 536 -8.58 -8.64 7.68
C LYS A 536 -9.16 -8.61 9.11
N GLN A 537 -8.94 -7.55 9.86
CA GLN A 537 -9.44 -7.40 11.23
C GLN A 537 -10.96 -7.46 11.33
N ARG A 538 -11.67 -7.02 10.28
CA ARG A 538 -13.13 -7.06 10.18
C ARG A 538 -13.67 -8.41 9.66
N GLY A 539 -12.79 -9.36 9.35
CA GLY A 539 -13.14 -10.68 8.85
C GLY A 539 -13.71 -10.67 7.44
N PHE A 540 -13.31 -9.70 6.61
CA PHE A 540 -13.60 -9.69 5.17
C PHE A 540 -12.52 -10.38 4.36
N LEU A 541 -11.27 -10.30 4.80
CA LEU A 541 -10.15 -10.98 4.18
C LEU A 541 -9.49 -11.93 5.17
N ASP A 542 -9.09 -13.10 4.66
CA ASP A 542 -8.26 -14.07 5.35
C ASP A 542 -6.90 -14.20 4.66
N GLU A 543 -5.89 -14.61 5.43
CA GLU A 543 -4.56 -14.85 4.93
C GLU A 543 -4.13 -16.29 5.22
N THR A 544 -3.80 -17.05 4.19
CA THR A 544 -3.27 -18.42 4.28
C THR A 544 -1.90 -18.48 3.63
N GLY A 545 -0.85 -18.56 4.44
CA GLY A 545 0.53 -18.37 3.96
C GLY A 545 0.74 -16.94 3.53
N SER A 546 1.11 -16.70 2.27
CA SER A 546 1.24 -15.37 1.67
C SER A 546 0.02 -14.98 0.81
N LYS A 547 -1.03 -15.81 0.76
CA LYS A 547 -2.19 -15.61 -0.11
C LYS A 547 -3.31 -14.91 0.65
N VAL A 548 -3.82 -13.83 0.07
CA VAL A 548 -4.99 -13.09 0.56
C VAL A 548 -6.24 -13.59 -0.16
N ARG A 549 -7.27 -13.92 0.61
CA ARG A 549 -8.55 -14.47 0.12
C ARG A 549 -9.73 -13.74 0.73
N SER A 550 -10.81 -13.68 -0.01
CA SER A 550 -12.10 -13.19 0.49
C SER A 550 -12.81 -14.27 1.32
N THR A 551 -13.46 -13.85 2.42
CA THR A 551 -14.31 -14.74 3.21
C THR A 551 -15.72 -14.86 2.58
N GLU A 552 -16.49 -15.88 2.96
CA GLU A 552 -17.89 -16.01 2.53
C GLU A 552 -18.72 -14.77 2.92
N LYS A 553 -18.48 -14.24 4.13
CA LYS A 553 -19.09 -13.00 4.59
C LYS A 553 -18.78 -11.83 3.65
N ALA A 554 -17.53 -11.73 3.21
CA ALA A 554 -17.08 -10.68 2.31
C ALA A 554 -17.77 -10.74 0.95
N ARG A 555 -17.85 -11.93 0.36
CA ARG A 555 -18.51 -12.17 -0.93
C ARG A 555 -19.99 -11.86 -0.87
N ALA A 556 -20.70 -12.42 0.12
CA ALA A 556 -22.12 -12.14 0.34
C ALA A 556 -22.37 -10.64 0.51
N PHE A 557 -21.52 -9.94 1.26
CA PHE A 557 -21.61 -8.49 1.44
C PHE A 557 -21.34 -7.72 0.14
N TYR A 558 -20.24 -8.05 -0.56
CA TYR A 558 -19.85 -7.35 -1.78
C TYR A 558 -20.91 -7.41 -2.88
N HIS A 559 -21.56 -8.55 -3.07
CA HIS A 559 -22.62 -8.71 -4.06
C HIS A 559 -23.90 -7.98 -3.72
N LEU A 560 -24.17 -7.71 -2.45
CA LEU A 560 -25.31 -6.92 -2.00
C LEU A 560 -25.10 -5.41 -2.07
N LEU A 561 -23.83 -4.97 -2.26
CA LEU A 561 -23.53 -3.53 -2.38
C LEU A 561 -24.18 -2.96 -3.65
N PRO A 562 -24.75 -1.74 -3.57
CA PRO A 562 -25.17 -0.99 -4.74
C PRO A 562 -24.04 -0.84 -5.75
N GLU A 563 -24.36 -0.93 -7.04
CA GLU A 563 -23.35 -0.88 -8.11
C GLU A 563 -22.60 0.46 -8.11
N GLU A 564 -23.30 1.54 -7.84
CA GLU A 564 -22.81 2.93 -7.83
C GLU A 564 -21.66 3.18 -6.84
N ILE A 565 -21.58 2.35 -5.77
CA ILE A 565 -20.56 2.49 -4.71
C ILE A 565 -19.55 1.35 -4.66
N ARG A 566 -19.73 0.32 -5.49
CA ARG A 566 -18.93 -0.91 -5.46
C ARG A 566 -17.55 -0.72 -6.07
N GLY A 567 -17.47 0.09 -7.12
CA GLY A 567 -16.28 0.26 -7.95
C GLY A 567 -15.39 1.45 -7.58
N ALA A 568 -14.37 1.66 -8.40
CA ALA A 568 -13.46 2.80 -8.31
C ALA A 568 -14.06 4.10 -8.89
N ASP A 569 -15.23 4.03 -9.54
CA ASP A 569 -15.95 5.14 -10.18
C ASP A 569 -16.23 6.29 -9.23
N VAL A 570 -16.52 5.97 -7.96
CA VAL A 570 -16.68 6.97 -6.88
C VAL A 570 -15.44 7.85 -6.79
N THR A 571 -14.24 7.26 -6.84
CA THR A 571 -12.97 8.01 -6.74
C THR A 571 -12.77 8.93 -7.96
N ALA A 572 -13.14 8.48 -9.16
CA ALA A 572 -13.02 9.29 -10.37
C ALA A 572 -13.95 10.52 -10.33
N ARG A 573 -15.22 10.31 -10.01
CA ARG A 573 -16.22 11.38 -9.88
C ARG A 573 -15.82 12.42 -8.82
N TRP A 574 -15.38 11.95 -7.67
CA TRP A 574 -14.94 12.86 -6.60
C TRP A 574 -13.73 13.68 -6.98
N TRP A 575 -12.78 13.08 -7.69
CA TRP A 575 -11.60 13.81 -8.16
C TRP A 575 -11.96 15.00 -9.06
N LEU A 576 -12.94 14.86 -9.96
CA LEU A 576 -13.42 15.97 -10.81
C LEU A 576 -14.01 17.11 -9.97
N ILE A 577 -14.87 16.78 -9.00
CA ILE A 577 -15.46 17.79 -8.11
C ILE A 577 -14.37 18.48 -7.26
N GLN A 578 -13.38 17.72 -6.79
CA GLN A 578 -12.25 18.28 -6.05
C GLN A 578 -11.43 19.25 -6.89
N GLN A 579 -11.22 18.94 -8.19
CA GLN A 579 -10.56 19.89 -9.09
C GLN A 579 -11.38 21.18 -9.27
N ASP A 580 -12.69 21.09 -9.41
CA ASP A 580 -13.56 22.26 -9.49
C ASP A 580 -13.53 23.12 -8.22
N ILE A 581 -13.40 22.47 -7.04
CA ILE A 581 -13.23 23.18 -5.75
C ILE A 581 -11.85 23.84 -5.70
N ALA A 582 -10.79 23.14 -6.10
CA ALA A 582 -9.42 23.66 -6.12
C ALA A 582 -9.27 24.85 -7.07
N ASP A 583 -9.99 24.81 -8.20
CA ASP A 583 -10.03 25.91 -9.17
C ASP A 583 -11.02 27.05 -8.78
N GLY A 584 -11.71 26.92 -7.66
CA GLY A 584 -12.70 27.91 -7.18
C GLY A 584 -14.02 27.91 -7.97
N ARG A 585 -14.28 26.90 -8.80
CA ARG A 585 -15.51 26.75 -9.61
C ARG A 585 -16.67 26.09 -8.83
N ALA A 586 -16.37 25.37 -7.75
CA ALA A 586 -17.36 24.69 -6.93
C ALA A 586 -17.19 25.04 -5.43
N ASN A 587 -18.29 24.87 -4.69
CA ASN A 587 -18.29 25.05 -3.23
C ASN A 587 -17.73 23.81 -2.54
N VAL A 588 -17.17 23.99 -1.34
CA VAL A 588 -16.63 22.91 -0.50
C VAL A 588 -17.67 21.81 -0.18
N ASN A 589 -18.95 22.19 -0.02
CA ASN A 589 -20.05 21.24 0.25
C ASN A 589 -20.48 20.44 -0.98
N SER A 590 -20.10 20.85 -2.21
CA SER A 590 -20.55 20.21 -3.46
C SER A 590 -20.22 18.71 -3.52
N LEU A 591 -19.10 18.31 -2.92
CA LEU A 591 -18.70 16.90 -2.88
C LEU A 591 -19.58 16.10 -1.90
N GLN A 592 -19.88 16.65 -0.74
CA GLN A 592 -20.78 16.04 0.25
C GLN A 592 -22.21 15.93 -0.29
N ASP A 593 -22.69 16.98 -0.97
CA ASP A 593 -24.01 16.98 -1.63
C ASP A 593 -24.09 15.86 -2.70
N ASN A 594 -23.04 15.68 -3.48
CA ASN A 594 -22.94 14.57 -4.45
C ASN A 594 -23.05 13.21 -3.76
N VAL A 595 -22.31 13.01 -2.65
CA VAL A 595 -22.36 11.78 -1.84
C VAL A 595 -23.79 11.48 -1.36
N VAL A 596 -24.46 12.47 -0.79
CA VAL A 596 -25.82 12.31 -0.27
C VAL A 596 -26.83 12.05 -1.39
N ASN A 597 -26.67 12.70 -2.54
CA ASN A 597 -27.54 12.45 -3.69
C ASN A 597 -27.41 11.02 -4.23
N VAL A 598 -26.18 10.50 -4.31
CA VAL A 598 -25.95 9.09 -4.70
C VAL A 598 -26.55 8.15 -3.64
N PHE A 599 -26.33 8.42 -2.35
CA PHE A 599 -26.89 7.63 -1.26
C PHE A 599 -28.41 7.56 -1.30
N ARG A 600 -29.11 8.68 -1.55
CA ARG A 600 -30.58 8.74 -1.68
C ARG A 600 -31.13 7.90 -2.80
N GLN A 601 -30.39 7.69 -3.89
CA GLN A 601 -30.83 6.88 -5.04
C GLN A 601 -31.05 5.40 -4.67
N HIS A 602 -30.29 4.88 -3.70
CA HIS A 602 -30.36 3.46 -3.33
C HIS A 602 -30.74 3.20 -1.86
N MET A 603 -30.80 4.25 -1.00
CA MET A 603 -31.03 4.02 0.43
C MET A 603 -32.33 3.26 0.72
N ASP A 604 -33.36 3.40 -0.10
CA ASP A 604 -34.64 2.72 0.12
C ASP A 604 -34.62 1.27 -0.34
N THR A 605 -33.85 0.93 -1.33
CA THR A 605 -33.82 -0.41 -1.97
C THR A 605 -32.63 -1.26 -1.57
N ALA A 606 -31.49 -0.65 -1.25
CA ALA A 606 -30.28 -1.38 -0.91
C ALA A 606 -30.48 -2.31 0.31
N TYR A 607 -30.02 -3.54 0.20
CA TYR A 607 -30.04 -4.56 1.25
C TYR A 607 -31.45 -4.98 1.73
N GLN A 608 -32.55 -4.62 1.03
CA GLN A 608 -33.91 -5.02 1.44
C GLN A 608 -34.05 -6.53 1.44
N GLY A 609 -34.60 -7.07 2.56
CA GLY A 609 -34.80 -8.51 2.72
C GLY A 609 -33.55 -9.35 2.83
N ALA A 610 -32.38 -8.74 2.74
CA ALA A 610 -31.11 -9.43 2.88
C ALA A 610 -30.72 -9.53 4.36
N HIS A 611 -30.21 -10.68 4.76
CA HIS A 611 -29.59 -10.91 6.05
C HIS A 611 -28.31 -11.71 5.84
N ILE A 612 -27.20 -11.15 6.22
CA ILE A 612 -25.95 -11.90 6.27
C ILE A 612 -25.82 -12.40 7.70
N ALA A 613 -25.98 -13.72 7.88
CA ALA A 613 -25.67 -14.32 9.16
C ALA A 613 -24.28 -13.83 9.59
N SER A 614 -24.21 -13.15 10.73
CA SER A 614 -22.92 -12.83 11.34
C SER A 614 -22.20 -14.17 11.45
N GLY A 615 -21.17 -14.38 10.63
CA GLY A 615 -20.48 -15.65 10.53
C GLY A 615 -20.20 -16.14 11.94
N SER A 616 -20.59 -17.36 12.25
CA SER A 616 -20.27 -18.00 13.52
C SER A 616 -18.77 -17.84 13.67
N HIS A 617 -18.35 -17.07 14.67
CA HIS A 617 -16.92 -17.00 14.99
C HIS A 617 -16.39 -18.43 15.02
N PRO A 618 -15.24 -18.74 14.40
CA PRO A 618 -14.74 -20.11 14.33
C PRO A 618 -14.81 -20.74 15.71
N VAL A 619 -15.53 -21.86 15.83
CA VAL A 619 -15.63 -22.59 17.09
C VAL A 619 -14.26 -23.24 17.33
N VAL A 620 -13.59 -22.83 18.40
CA VAL A 620 -12.24 -23.29 18.72
C VAL A 620 -12.27 -24.48 19.67
N GLY A 621 -13.38 -24.67 20.36
CA GLY A 621 -13.60 -25.78 21.28
C GLY A 621 -14.83 -25.55 22.18
N LYS A 622 -15.00 -26.41 23.19
CA LYS A 622 -16.08 -26.30 24.17
C LYS A 622 -15.64 -25.56 25.43
N CYS A 623 -16.52 -24.79 25.99
CA CYS A 623 -16.27 -24.02 27.21
C CYS A 623 -16.10 -24.94 28.42
N PRO A 624 -15.02 -24.84 29.19
CA PRO A 624 -14.81 -25.67 30.37
C PRO A 624 -15.79 -25.37 31.51
N MET A 625 -16.43 -24.19 31.48
CA MET A 625 -17.36 -23.76 32.54
C MET A 625 -18.82 -24.12 32.26
N CYS A 626 -19.30 -24.05 31.01
CA CYS A 626 -20.73 -24.25 30.70
C CYS A 626 -21.00 -25.18 29.50
N GLY A 627 -19.94 -25.71 28.84
CA GLY A 627 -20.09 -26.61 27.69
C GLY A 627 -20.49 -25.98 26.38
N GLN A 628 -20.85 -24.71 26.34
CA GLN A 628 -21.18 -23.98 25.10
C GLN A 628 -19.92 -23.78 24.25
N ASP A 629 -20.10 -23.37 23.00
CA ASP A 629 -18.98 -23.14 22.11
C ASP A 629 -18.09 -21.98 22.57
N VAL A 630 -16.78 -22.16 22.46
CA VAL A 630 -15.80 -21.09 22.60
C VAL A 630 -15.43 -20.63 21.19
N VAL A 631 -15.62 -19.36 20.94
CA VAL A 631 -15.39 -18.72 19.65
C VAL A 631 -14.25 -17.72 19.73
N LYS A 632 -13.55 -17.55 18.61
CA LYS A 632 -12.51 -16.54 18.48
C LYS A 632 -13.14 -15.16 18.29
N ASN A 633 -12.81 -14.21 19.16
CA ASN A 633 -13.27 -12.82 19.06
C ASN A 633 -12.04 -11.89 19.08
N GLY A 634 -11.57 -11.51 17.90
CA GLY A 634 -10.32 -10.74 17.75
C GLY A 634 -9.11 -11.52 18.29
N SER A 635 -8.45 -10.97 19.32
CA SER A 635 -7.27 -11.58 19.95
C SER A 635 -7.60 -12.48 21.16
N ILE A 636 -8.87 -12.68 21.48
CA ILE A 636 -9.34 -13.48 22.63
C ILE A 636 -10.27 -14.59 22.17
N TYR A 637 -10.38 -15.62 23.00
CA TYR A 637 -11.35 -16.72 22.80
C TYR A 637 -12.37 -16.63 23.93
N ALA A 638 -13.66 -16.48 23.58
CA ALA A 638 -14.72 -16.26 24.55
C ALA A 638 -15.85 -17.28 24.38
N CYS A 639 -16.51 -17.62 25.46
CA CYS A 639 -17.69 -18.45 25.40
C CYS A 639 -18.83 -17.74 24.65
N SER A 640 -19.50 -18.43 23.75
CA SER A 640 -20.63 -17.92 22.97
C SER A 640 -21.84 -17.52 23.84
N SER A 641 -21.94 -18.02 25.08
CA SER A 641 -22.97 -17.62 26.03
C SER A 641 -22.79 -16.21 26.58
N ASN A 642 -21.58 -15.63 26.47
CA ASN A 642 -21.29 -14.32 27.04
C ASN A 642 -21.96 -13.21 26.22
N LYS A 643 -22.83 -12.43 26.86
CA LYS A 643 -23.44 -11.21 26.29
C LYS A 643 -22.90 -10.00 27.03
N ASN A 644 -22.42 -9.01 26.30
CA ASN A 644 -21.97 -7.74 26.82
C ASN A 644 -23.00 -6.66 26.53
N GLY A 645 -23.19 -5.71 27.43
CA GLY A 645 -24.03 -4.54 27.28
C GLY A 645 -23.32 -3.28 27.71
N LYS A 646 -23.67 -2.17 27.07
CA LYS A 646 -23.16 -0.83 27.41
C LYS A 646 -23.89 -0.36 28.67
N GLN A 647 -23.16 0.08 29.68
CA GLN A 647 -23.70 0.66 30.91
C GLN A 647 -24.00 2.14 30.72
N GLU A 648 -24.74 2.77 31.64
CA GLU A 648 -25.06 4.19 31.63
C GLU A 648 -23.81 5.10 31.60
N ASP A 649 -22.71 4.64 32.18
CA ASP A 649 -21.40 5.33 32.17
C ASP A 649 -20.63 5.15 30.86
N GLY A 650 -21.24 4.53 29.83
CA GLY A 650 -20.61 4.27 28.54
C GLY A 650 -19.66 3.08 28.52
N THR A 651 -19.40 2.41 29.64
CA THR A 651 -18.51 1.23 29.71
C THR A 651 -19.24 -0.04 29.25
N TRP A 652 -18.51 -0.98 28.65
CA TRP A 652 -19.05 -2.28 28.26
C TRP A 652 -18.82 -3.29 29.37
N LYS A 653 -19.90 -3.86 29.93
CA LYS A 653 -19.84 -4.94 30.92
C LYS A 653 -20.57 -6.16 30.42
N GLN A 654 -20.15 -7.32 30.90
CA GLN A 654 -20.88 -8.56 30.68
C GLN A 654 -22.21 -8.54 31.44
N ILE A 655 -23.30 -8.71 30.71
CA ILE A 655 -24.67 -8.71 31.28
C ILE A 655 -25.23 -10.11 31.46
N SER A 656 -24.72 -11.12 30.75
CA SER A 656 -25.09 -12.53 30.91
C SER A 656 -24.06 -13.49 30.39
N GLY A 657 -24.17 -14.78 30.71
CA GLY A 657 -23.26 -15.85 30.29
C GLY A 657 -22.29 -16.30 31.38
N CYS A 658 -21.49 -17.32 31.10
CA CYS A 658 -20.61 -17.94 32.08
C CYS A 658 -19.36 -17.13 32.40
N GLY A 659 -19.03 -16.12 31.62
CA GLY A 659 -17.87 -15.25 31.82
C GLY A 659 -16.54 -15.81 31.28
N PHE A 660 -16.50 -17.02 30.75
CA PHE A 660 -15.27 -17.62 30.26
C PHE A 660 -14.65 -16.81 29.14
N LYS A 661 -13.38 -16.44 29.32
CA LYS A 661 -12.55 -15.77 28.32
C LYS A 661 -11.12 -16.29 28.45
N LEU A 662 -10.56 -16.78 27.36
CA LEU A 662 -9.19 -17.24 27.30
C LEU A 662 -8.35 -16.16 26.62
N PHE A 663 -7.45 -15.59 27.38
CA PHE A 663 -6.47 -14.59 26.95
C PHE A 663 -5.11 -15.24 26.70
N GLY A 664 -4.13 -14.44 26.29
CA GLY A 664 -2.74 -14.85 26.28
C GLY A 664 -2.19 -15.11 27.69
N PHE A 665 -1.00 -15.65 27.78
CA PHE A 665 -0.31 -15.94 29.04
C PHE A 665 1.03 -15.21 29.12
N CYS A 666 1.27 -14.45 30.19
CA CYS A 666 2.52 -13.75 30.45
C CYS A 666 3.11 -13.01 29.22
N GLY A 667 2.27 -12.18 28.58
CA GLY A 667 2.64 -11.37 27.40
C GLY A 667 2.65 -12.13 26.06
N LYS A 668 2.29 -13.41 26.04
CA LYS A 668 2.14 -14.21 24.82
C LYS A 668 0.68 -14.36 24.43
N LYS A 669 0.34 -14.03 23.19
CA LYS A 669 -0.96 -14.35 22.58
C LYS A 669 -0.99 -15.85 22.25
N LEU A 670 -2.15 -16.48 22.40
CA LEU A 670 -2.37 -17.87 22.02
C LEU A 670 -2.80 -17.93 20.54
N SER A 671 -2.22 -18.83 19.81
CA SER A 671 -2.74 -19.19 18.48
C SER A 671 -4.03 -20.03 18.60
N GLU A 672 -4.81 -20.11 17.54
CA GLU A 672 -6.04 -20.91 17.51
C GLU A 672 -5.79 -22.39 17.80
N LYS A 673 -4.71 -22.95 17.22
CA LYS A 673 -4.26 -24.31 17.52
C LYS A 673 -3.93 -24.51 19.01
N GLN A 674 -3.31 -23.53 19.63
CA GLN A 674 -2.97 -23.58 21.06
C GLN A 674 -4.22 -23.44 21.95
N ALA A 675 -5.14 -22.54 21.59
CA ALA A 675 -6.42 -22.39 22.28
C ALA A 675 -7.27 -23.65 22.18
N SER A 676 -7.39 -24.25 21.00
CA SER A 676 -8.10 -25.51 20.78
C SER A 676 -7.48 -26.68 21.57
N ALA A 677 -6.16 -26.75 21.61
CA ALA A 677 -5.46 -27.75 22.41
C ALA A 677 -5.74 -27.60 23.92
N LEU A 678 -5.73 -26.36 24.43
CA LEU A 678 -6.06 -26.07 25.82
C LEU A 678 -7.52 -26.43 26.16
N LEU A 679 -8.44 -26.07 25.28
CA LEU A 679 -9.89 -26.39 25.45
C LEU A 679 -10.16 -27.90 25.38
N SER A 680 -9.33 -28.66 24.66
CA SER A 680 -9.36 -30.13 24.66
C SER A 680 -8.60 -30.78 25.83
N GLY A 681 -8.15 -29.99 26.82
CA GLY A 681 -7.47 -30.49 28.03
C GLY A 681 -5.98 -30.78 27.87
N LYS A 682 -5.40 -30.48 26.71
CA LYS A 682 -3.96 -30.69 26.43
C LYS A 682 -3.09 -29.61 27.02
N GLN A 683 -1.85 -29.95 27.36
CA GLN A 683 -0.83 -28.96 27.73
C GLN A 683 -0.21 -28.35 26.48
N VAL A 684 0.08 -27.03 26.53
CA VAL A 684 0.64 -26.26 25.42
C VAL A 684 1.96 -25.63 25.85
N PRO A 685 3.07 -25.87 25.12
CA PRO A 685 4.34 -25.23 25.41
C PRO A 685 4.32 -23.76 24.93
N LEU A 686 4.83 -22.84 25.77
CA LEU A 686 5.05 -21.45 25.45
C LEU A 686 6.51 -21.09 25.70
N LYS A 687 7.15 -20.45 24.72
CA LYS A 687 8.53 -19.98 24.82
C LYS A 687 8.59 -18.45 24.93
N GLY A 688 9.54 -17.97 25.74
CA GLY A 688 9.81 -16.53 25.90
C GLY A 688 8.65 -15.77 26.55
N CYS A 689 7.93 -16.36 27.50
CA CYS A 689 6.97 -15.66 28.37
C CYS A 689 7.70 -14.62 29.21
N LYS A 690 7.06 -13.48 29.51
CA LYS A 690 7.64 -12.42 30.35
C LYS A 690 7.02 -12.46 31.75
N SER A 691 7.86 -12.58 32.76
CA SER A 691 7.42 -12.43 34.16
C SER A 691 7.10 -10.97 34.49
N LYS A 692 6.39 -10.70 35.58
CA LYS A 692 6.15 -9.33 36.09
C LYS A 692 7.45 -8.54 36.32
N ALA A 693 8.56 -9.23 36.59
CA ALA A 693 9.88 -8.63 36.73
C ALA A 693 10.68 -8.50 35.42
N GLY A 694 10.03 -8.69 34.27
CA GLY A 694 10.64 -8.54 32.93
C GLY A 694 11.52 -9.71 32.47
N LYS A 695 11.77 -10.74 33.32
CA LYS A 695 12.59 -11.91 32.96
C LYS A 695 11.81 -12.84 32.02
N THR A 696 12.49 -13.32 30.97
CA THR A 696 11.94 -14.30 30.05
C THR A 696 12.05 -15.73 30.61
N PHE A 697 11.02 -16.55 30.34
CA PHE A 697 11.00 -17.95 30.74
C PHE A 697 10.15 -18.79 29.78
N ASP A 698 10.42 -20.08 29.74
CA ASP A 698 9.63 -21.07 29.00
C ASP A 698 8.79 -21.88 29.99
N CYS A 699 7.57 -22.21 29.59
CA CYS A 699 6.67 -23.05 30.40
C CYS A 699 5.72 -23.85 29.52
N LYS A 700 5.07 -24.88 30.11
CA LYS A 700 3.87 -25.49 29.53
C LYS A 700 2.67 -24.98 30.32
N ILE A 701 1.59 -24.63 29.62
CA ILE A 701 0.35 -24.19 30.28
C ILE A 701 -0.76 -25.22 30.10
N ARG A 702 -1.63 -25.33 31.08
CA ARG A 702 -2.85 -26.13 31.05
C ARG A 702 -4.03 -25.27 31.45
N LEU A 703 -5.19 -25.52 30.83
CA LEU A 703 -6.46 -24.89 31.19
C LEU A 703 -7.14 -25.72 32.30
N LYS A 704 -7.55 -25.06 33.35
CA LYS A 704 -8.32 -25.64 34.46
C LYS A 704 -9.82 -25.58 34.15
N LYS A 705 -10.61 -26.31 34.93
CA LYS A 705 -12.09 -26.31 34.84
C LYS A 705 -12.70 -24.97 35.22
N ASP A 706 -12.03 -24.17 36.05
CA ASP A 706 -12.42 -22.81 36.45
C ASP A 706 -12.08 -21.73 35.39
N GLY A 707 -11.45 -22.14 34.30
CA GLY A 707 -11.06 -21.25 33.19
C GLY A 707 -9.68 -20.60 33.33
N ASP A 708 -8.97 -20.83 34.43
CA ASP A 708 -7.64 -20.28 34.68
C ASP A 708 -6.54 -21.09 33.98
N LEU A 709 -5.47 -20.40 33.55
CA LEU A 709 -4.28 -21.01 33.00
C LEU A 709 -3.27 -21.31 34.10
N GLU A 710 -2.84 -22.57 34.18
CA GLU A 710 -1.84 -23.05 35.12
C GLU A 710 -0.52 -23.39 34.42
N PRO A 711 0.59 -22.72 34.77
CA PRO A 711 1.89 -23.05 34.21
C PRO A 711 2.53 -24.27 34.91
N THR A 712 3.21 -25.10 34.13
CA THR A 712 4.10 -26.15 34.57
C THR A 712 5.49 -25.92 34.00
N PHE A 713 6.52 -26.15 34.81
CA PHE A 713 7.92 -25.95 34.43
C PHE A 713 8.64 -27.27 34.35
N ASP A 714 9.39 -27.51 33.28
CA ASP A 714 10.27 -28.68 33.17
C ASP A 714 11.55 -28.42 34.02
N GLY A 715 11.55 -28.82 35.31
CA GLY A 715 12.66 -28.67 36.26
C GLY A 715 12.19 -28.64 37.72
N LYS A 716 12.98 -29.19 38.63
CA LYS A 716 12.65 -29.28 40.08
C LYS A 716 12.20 -27.92 40.65
N PRO A 717 11.16 -27.90 41.50
CA PRO A 717 10.62 -26.64 42.02
C PRO A 717 11.61 -25.97 43.00
N LYS A 718 12.13 -24.80 42.66
CA LYS A 718 12.72 -23.87 43.60
C LYS A 718 11.72 -22.73 43.86
N GLY A 719 11.12 -22.72 45.05
CA GLY A 719 10.48 -21.57 45.66
C GLY A 719 8.95 -21.55 45.61
N LYS A 720 8.33 -21.49 46.76
CA LYS A 720 6.91 -21.24 47.01
C LYS A 720 6.51 -19.87 46.42
N TYR A 721 5.60 -19.87 45.49
CA TYR A 721 4.96 -18.62 45.04
C TYR A 721 3.75 -18.31 45.92
N ASN A 722 3.83 -17.22 46.67
CA ASN A 722 2.71 -16.65 47.40
C ASN A 722 1.66 -16.10 46.39
N ARG A 723 0.43 -16.56 46.55
CA ARG A 723 -0.75 -16.02 45.87
C ARG A 723 -0.98 -14.58 46.32
N ALA A 724 -0.95 -13.63 45.41
CA ALA A 724 -1.66 -12.35 45.55
C ALA A 724 -2.89 -12.38 44.63
N ARG A 725 -4.07 -12.43 45.22
CA ARG A 725 -5.36 -12.14 44.60
C ARG A 725 -5.38 -10.66 44.23
N ARG A 726 -5.66 -10.34 42.97
CA ARG A 726 -6.64 -9.34 42.50
C ARG A 726 -6.73 -9.35 40.99
#